data_d21dd2dc753d08c65fc6626d0c8f62da
#
_entry.id   d21dd2dc753d08c65fc6626d0c8f62da
#
_cell.length_a   1.000
_cell.length_b   1.000
_cell.length_c   1.000
_cell.angle_alpha   90.00
_cell.angle_beta   90.00
_cell.angle_gamma   90.00
#
_symmetry.space_group_name_H-M   'P 1'
#
loop_
_entity.id
_entity.type
_entity.pdbx_description
1 polymer ?
#
loop_
_entity_poly.entity_id
_entity_poly.type
_entity_poly.pdbx_seq_one_letter_code
_entity_poly.pdbx_strand_id
1 'polypeptide(L)'
;MKPKILLLACSLFVAQFGFAQSNSTSATKVQEALKQKAKLTQNSSVKNIEFTNIGPTIMSGRVVDLDVNPNNTAEFYVAYASGGLWYTNDNGTTFTPVLDSSPTQNIGDIAIDWKSNTIWVGTGENNSSRSSYAGIGILKSTDQGKNWENMGLLDSHHISRILINPNNGNEVVVAVLGHLYSPNAERGIFKTTDGGKTWNKTLFVNNETGIVDLAVSPNNFNVQYASSWERDRKAWNFIGNGINSAIYKSTDAGNTWKKVSEKSGFPEGDGVGRIGLAVYDDTTVYAFHDSQFRREKKKEKESDSKALTKDDFKTMSSEKFLSLTDKELNTYLKTNGFQEKYRAENVKQLVRAGTIKPIDLAKYLENANSLLFDTPVIGAQIFKTTDGGKSWKKTHDDYLDDVVYSYGYYFGMIRVSPKNQNQIYIAGVPILRSQDGGKTFKSINGQNVHVDHHSLWINPNNPNHLINGNDGGVNISYNNGDNWIKCNTPAVGQFYAIYADEQSPYKVYGGLQDNGVWVGPNNYKASVKWHEEGEYPYKRIMGGDGMQVQVDKRNPNIVYTGYQFGNYFRINRENGSQQYIQPKHELGESPYRFNWQTPIHLSVHNQDILYLGGNKLHRSLNKGDEWEAISDDLTKGGKKGNVAYGTLTSISESPFQFGLIYVGSDDGLIHVTKNGGGDWQKISNSFPQDLWVSRVIASSHKKERVYATLNGYRWDNFESYIYMSDDYGQTWKSIANGIPASPVNVIKEDPENESVLYVGTDNGAYASLDMGKTWQPFHNGLPNVAVHDIVVQKQAKDLLLGTHGRSIYKANIAVLQQVDAAIVAKDVHVFDTESVRSRLSWGTTWSKWLEARVPKKEIYFHAKKGGNFTVKVIAKNGVVMNEAKVTADAGFNTWNYDVSVTEKARKKYLKKDENATIPKKKNGAYYLPKGTYTIEVSGNGGTDSTDLVIE
;
A
#
# COMPACT_ATOMS: atom_id res chain seq x y z
N MET A 1 71.92 -39.34 -22.17
CA MET A 1 70.51 -39.68 -21.85
C MET A 1 69.94 -38.54 -20.94
N LYS A 2 69.07 -37.75 -21.43
CA LYS A 2 68.39 -36.68 -20.66
C LYS A 2 67.03 -37.19 -20.22
N PRO A 3 66.54 -36.98 -18.95
CA PRO A 3 65.22 -37.30 -18.55
C PRO A 3 64.27 -36.16 -18.92
N LYS A 4 63.12 -36.50 -19.47
CA LYS A 4 62.00 -35.61 -19.75
C LYS A 4 61.22 -35.36 -18.47
N ILE A 5 61.10 -34.10 -18.09
CA ILE A 5 60.20 -33.62 -17.00
C ILE A 5 58.80 -33.44 -17.61
N LEU A 6 57.84 -34.19 -17.08
CA LEU A 6 56.41 -34.09 -17.40
C LEU A 6 55.80 -33.04 -16.48
N LEU A 7 55.41 -31.86 -17.00
CA LEU A 7 54.64 -30.86 -16.27
C LEU A 7 53.15 -31.26 -16.28
N LEU A 8 52.66 -31.60 -15.11
CA LEU A 8 51.21 -31.82 -14.88
C LEU A 8 50.58 -30.45 -14.56
N ALA A 9 49.84 -29.90 -15.51
CA ALA A 9 49.05 -28.71 -15.31
C ALA A 9 47.76 -29.06 -14.53
N CYS A 10 47.72 -28.78 -13.24
CA CYS A 10 46.49 -28.77 -12.47
C CYS A 10 45.69 -27.50 -12.81
N SER A 11 44.69 -27.62 -13.66
CA SER A 11 43.65 -26.58 -13.84
C SER A 11 42.74 -26.59 -12.63
N LEU A 12 42.92 -25.59 -11.75
CA LEU A 12 41.94 -25.27 -10.73
C LEU A 12 40.70 -24.64 -11.41
N PHE A 13 39.67 -25.45 -11.53
CA PHE A 13 38.32 -24.94 -11.77
C PHE A 13 37.85 -24.22 -10.49
N VAL A 14 38.00 -22.92 -10.44
CA VAL A 14 37.29 -22.08 -9.50
C VAL A 14 35.85 -22.02 -10.01
N ALA A 15 34.97 -22.85 -9.47
CA ALA A 15 33.54 -22.71 -9.61
C ALA A 15 33.16 -21.40 -8.91
N GLN A 16 33.04 -20.30 -9.67
CA GLN A 16 32.31 -19.15 -9.23
C GLN A 16 30.86 -19.60 -9.08
N PHE A 17 30.45 -19.87 -7.85
CA PHE A 17 29.02 -19.83 -7.50
C PHE A 17 28.58 -18.39 -7.64
N GLY A 18 28.20 -17.99 -8.85
CA GLY A 18 27.38 -16.82 -9.07
C GLY A 18 26.07 -17.09 -8.35
N PHE A 19 25.81 -16.37 -7.27
CA PHE A 19 24.47 -16.30 -6.69
C PHE A 19 23.56 -15.77 -7.80
N ALA A 20 22.77 -16.65 -8.37
CA ALA A 20 21.77 -16.26 -9.36
C ALA A 20 20.78 -15.34 -8.65
N GLN A 21 20.87 -14.03 -8.93
CA GLN A 21 19.83 -13.08 -8.62
C GLN A 21 18.54 -13.64 -9.22
N SER A 22 17.42 -13.63 -8.46
CA SER A 22 16.15 -14.12 -9.00
C SER A 22 15.83 -13.37 -10.29
N ASN A 23 15.57 -14.10 -11.37
CA ASN A 23 15.27 -13.47 -12.66
C ASN A 23 13.93 -12.71 -12.55
N SER A 24 13.87 -11.52 -13.16
CA SER A 24 12.62 -10.76 -13.30
C SER A 24 11.57 -11.60 -14.04
N THR A 25 10.31 -11.47 -13.64
CA THR A 25 9.19 -12.13 -14.31
C THR A 25 8.94 -11.49 -15.66
N SER A 26 8.92 -12.29 -16.73
CA SER A 26 8.71 -11.76 -18.08
C SER A 26 7.29 -11.20 -18.29
N ALA A 27 7.18 -10.21 -19.16
CA ALA A 27 5.89 -9.63 -19.56
C ALA A 27 4.89 -10.69 -20.07
N THR A 28 5.37 -11.69 -20.80
CA THR A 28 4.53 -12.81 -21.27
C THR A 28 3.92 -13.57 -20.09
N LYS A 29 4.71 -13.87 -19.04
CA LYS A 29 4.22 -14.55 -17.86
C LYS A 29 3.22 -13.72 -17.06
N VAL A 30 3.43 -12.40 -16.96
CA VAL A 30 2.46 -11.47 -16.37
C VAL A 30 1.14 -11.52 -17.15
N GLN A 31 1.18 -11.47 -18.48
CA GLN A 31 0.00 -11.55 -19.33
C GLN A 31 -0.75 -12.89 -19.17
N GLU A 32 -0.01 -14.00 -19.10
CA GLU A 32 -0.61 -15.32 -18.83
C GLU A 32 -1.27 -15.37 -17.45
N ALA A 33 -0.65 -14.80 -16.42
CA ALA A 33 -1.20 -14.71 -15.08
C ALA A 33 -2.52 -13.91 -15.04
N LEU A 34 -2.60 -12.79 -15.76
CA LEU A 34 -3.84 -12.00 -15.88
C LEU A 34 -4.96 -12.79 -16.56
N LYS A 35 -4.66 -13.51 -17.65
CA LYS A 35 -5.64 -14.39 -18.34
C LYS A 35 -6.10 -15.54 -17.43
N GLN A 36 -5.16 -16.17 -16.71
CA GLN A 36 -5.46 -17.24 -15.76
C GLN A 36 -6.38 -16.74 -14.64
N LYS A 37 -6.06 -15.57 -14.05
CA LYS A 37 -6.88 -14.95 -13.01
C LYS A 37 -8.30 -14.69 -13.49
N ALA A 38 -8.48 -14.10 -14.68
CA ALA A 38 -9.79 -13.83 -15.25
C ALA A 38 -10.63 -15.12 -15.40
N LYS A 39 -10.02 -16.21 -15.86
CA LYS A 39 -10.68 -17.52 -15.96
C LYS A 39 -11.04 -18.10 -14.59
N LEU A 40 -10.14 -18.03 -13.61
CA LEU A 40 -10.40 -18.50 -12.24
C LEU A 40 -11.53 -17.71 -11.59
N THR A 41 -11.58 -16.40 -11.80
CA THR A 41 -12.60 -15.49 -11.30
C THR A 41 -14.01 -15.90 -11.74
N GLN A 42 -14.19 -16.23 -13.01
CA GLN A 42 -15.49 -16.68 -13.54
C GLN A 42 -15.97 -17.97 -12.88
N ASN A 43 -15.06 -18.86 -12.52
CA ASN A 43 -15.33 -20.18 -11.96
C ASN A 43 -15.21 -20.27 -10.44
N SER A 44 -14.92 -19.16 -9.75
CA SER A 44 -14.74 -19.13 -8.31
C SER A 44 -16.02 -19.52 -7.57
N SER A 45 -15.94 -20.50 -6.66
CA SER A 45 -17.08 -20.90 -5.83
C SER A 45 -17.46 -19.86 -4.78
N VAL A 46 -16.55 -18.93 -4.44
CA VAL A 46 -16.75 -17.84 -3.46
C VAL A 46 -17.13 -16.51 -4.12
N LYS A 47 -17.33 -16.48 -5.44
CA LYS A 47 -17.58 -15.24 -6.20
C LYS A 47 -18.86 -14.48 -5.81
N ASN A 48 -19.80 -15.12 -5.12
CA ASN A 48 -21.05 -14.48 -4.67
C ASN A 48 -21.01 -14.03 -3.21
N ILE A 49 -19.86 -14.18 -2.51
CA ILE A 49 -19.64 -13.58 -1.20
C ILE A 49 -19.06 -12.18 -1.42
N GLU A 50 -19.80 -11.15 -1.00
CA GLU A 50 -19.49 -9.76 -1.32
C GLU A 50 -18.61 -9.10 -0.27
N PHE A 51 -17.62 -8.35 -0.74
CA PHE A 51 -16.85 -7.41 0.06
C PHE A 51 -17.49 -6.02 0.02
N THR A 52 -17.60 -5.39 1.18
CA THR A 52 -18.03 -4.01 1.33
C THR A 52 -16.86 -3.15 1.80
N ASN A 53 -16.62 -2.02 1.16
CA ASN A 53 -15.62 -1.05 1.62
C ASN A 53 -16.14 -0.35 2.89
N ILE A 54 -15.31 -0.30 3.94
CA ILE A 54 -15.65 0.32 5.22
C ILE A 54 -14.79 1.56 5.51
N GLY A 55 -14.13 2.13 4.49
CA GLY A 55 -13.30 3.33 4.63
C GLY A 55 -11.93 3.05 5.25
N PRO A 56 -11.26 4.07 5.74
CA PRO A 56 -11.63 5.50 5.79
C PRO A 56 -11.61 6.18 4.41
N THR A 57 -12.29 7.33 4.31
CA THR A 57 -12.29 8.18 3.11
C THR A 57 -11.50 9.48 3.30
N ILE A 58 -11.29 9.90 4.53
CA ILE A 58 -10.45 11.05 4.88
C ILE A 58 -8.97 10.63 4.83
N MET A 59 -8.07 11.56 4.51
CA MET A 59 -6.65 11.27 4.30
C MET A 59 -6.48 10.13 3.27
N SER A 60 -6.90 10.43 2.07
CA SER A 60 -6.79 9.52 0.91
C SER A 60 -5.33 9.37 0.47
N GLY A 61 -5.04 8.29 -0.25
CA GLY A 61 -3.71 8.00 -0.76
C GLY A 61 -3.22 8.95 -1.86
N ARG A 62 -2.02 8.72 -2.32
CA ARG A 62 -1.25 9.58 -3.22
C ARG A 62 -1.89 9.79 -4.58
N VAL A 63 -2.15 11.06 -4.92
CA VAL A 63 -2.60 11.49 -6.25
C VAL A 63 -1.38 11.77 -7.13
N VAL A 64 -1.21 11.00 -8.19
CA VAL A 64 -0.07 11.13 -9.11
C VAL A 64 -0.35 12.02 -10.30
N ASP A 65 -1.62 12.08 -10.74
CA ASP A 65 -2.00 12.93 -11.86
C ASP A 65 -3.48 13.35 -11.84
N LEU A 66 -3.80 14.40 -12.60
CA LEU A 66 -5.11 15.01 -12.76
C LEU A 66 -5.32 15.42 -14.22
N ASP A 67 -6.48 15.08 -14.80
CA ASP A 67 -6.88 15.56 -16.12
C ASP A 67 -8.27 16.20 -16.06
N VAL A 68 -8.36 17.47 -16.43
CA VAL A 68 -9.55 18.31 -16.24
C VAL A 68 -10.14 18.70 -17.58
N ASN A 69 -11.47 18.58 -17.72
CA ASN A 69 -12.17 18.98 -18.92
C ASN A 69 -12.02 20.50 -19.16
N PRO A 70 -11.36 20.93 -20.28
CA PRO A 70 -11.12 22.34 -20.53
C PRO A 70 -12.41 23.13 -20.76
N ASN A 71 -13.50 22.46 -21.14
CA ASN A 71 -14.80 23.10 -21.40
C ASN A 71 -15.72 23.10 -20.17
N ASN A 72 -15.45 22.23 -19.20
CA ASN A 72 -16.22 22.13 -17.94
C ASN A 72 -15.29 21.79 -16.78
N THR A 73 -14.71 22.76 -16.12
CA THR A 73 -13.70 22.56 -15.08
C THR A 73 -14.23 21.92 -13.78
N ALA A 74 -15.55 21.68 -13.69
CA ALA A 74 -16.14 20.86 -12.63
C ALA A 74 -16.03 19.34 -12.93
N GLU A 75 -15.61 18.99 -14.13
CA GLU A 75 -15.48 17.63 -14.62
C GLU A 75 -14.00 17.27 -14.77
N PHE A 76 -13.53 16.26 -14.03
CA PHE A 76 -12.13 15.82 -14.08
C PHE A 76 -11.93 14.39 -13.60
N TYR A 77 -10.79 13.84 -13.97
CA TYR A 77 -10.29 12.55 -13.49
C TYR A 77 -9.15 12.75 -12.51
N VAL A 78 -9.08 11.85 -11.52
CA VAL A 78 -8.02 11.81 -10.50
C VAL A 78 -7.37 10.43 -10.50
N ALA A 79 -6.07 10.40 -10.73
CA ALA A 79 -5.26 9.18 -10.74
C ALA A 79 -4.54 9.01 -9.40
N TYR A 80 -4.84 7.93 -8.70
CA TYR A 80 -4.12 7.53 -7.49
C TYR A 80 -3.07 6.48 -7.80
N ALA A 81 -1.90 6.57 -7.19
CA ALA A 81 -0.74 5.70 -7.44
C ALA A 81 -1.08 4.20 -7.39
N SER A 82 -1.87 3.79 -6.41
CA SER A 82 -2.33 2.40 -6.22
C SER A 82 -3.83 2.30 -5.92
N GLY A 83 -4.56 3.42 -6.02
CA GLY A 83 -5.99 3.53 -5.71
C GLY A 83 -6.90 3.58 -6.93
N GLY A 84 -6.35 3.45 -8.14
CA GLY A 84 -7.08 3.48 -9.40
C GLY A 84 -7.47 4.88 -9.86
N LEU A 85 -8.35 4.93 -10.85
CA LEU A 85 -8.83 6.15 -11.50
C LEU A 85 -10.23 6.49 -11.02
N TRP A 86 -10.42 7.76 -10.62
CA TRP A 86 -11.69 8.27 -10.12
C TRP A 86 -12.17 9.45 -10.97
N TYR A 87 -13.47 9.50 -11.20
CA TYR A 87 -14.14 10.52 -12.00
C TYR A 87 -15.09 11.34 -11.15
N THR A 88 -15.10 12.67 -11.37
CA THR A 88 -16.09 13.60 -10.85
C THR A 88 -16.64 14.50 -11.94
N ASN A 89 -17.93 14.90 -11.84
CA ASN A 89 -18.55 15.90 -12.72
C ASN A 89 -19.25 17.02 -11.91
N ASP A 90 -18.97 17.07 -10.61
CA ASP A 90 -19.57 17.99 -9.66
C ASP A 90 -18.52 18.71 -8.79
N ASN A 91 -17.35 18.99 -9.40
CA ASN A 91 -16.25 19.74 -8.79
C ASN A 91 -15.70 19.05 -7.52
N GLY A 92 -15.59 17.71 -7.54
CA GLY A 92 -15.02 16.95 -6.44
C GLY A 92 -15.95 16.78 -5.23
N THR A 93 -17.24 17.04 -5.39
CA THR A 93 -18.23 16.75 -4.34
C THR A 93 -18.45 15.26 -4.20
N THR A 94 -18.56 14.56 -5.33
CA THR A 94 -18.60 13.09 -5.38
C THR A 94 -17.60 12.55 -6.39
N PHE A 95 -17.17 11.29 -6.18
CA PHE A 95 -16.27 10.59 -7.09
C PHE A 95 -16.77 9.17 -7.36
N THR A 96 -16.64 8.75 -8.60
CA THR A 96 -16.94 7.38 -9.05
C THR A 96 -15.66 6.69 -9.50
N PRO A 97 -15.31 5.49 -8.96
CA PRO A 97 -14.18 4.73 -9.47
C PRO A 97 -14.49 4.19 -10.87
N VAL A 98 -13.57 4.40 -11.80
CA VAL A 98 -13.75 3.98 -13.21
C VAL A 98 -12.71 2.95 -13.67
N LEU A 99 -11.77 2.58 -12.81
CA LEU A 99 -10.75 1.56 -13.12
C LEU A 99 -10.99 0.22 -12.43
N ASP A 100 -12.09 0.04 -11.70
CA ASP A 100 -12.34 -1.15 -10.88
C ASP A 100 -12.42 -2.46 -11.69
N SER A 101 -12.89 -2.38 -12.93
CA SER A 101 -12.94 -3.53 -13.86
C SER A 101 -11.58 -3.85 -14.51
N SER A 102 -10.56 -3.01 -14.35
CA SER A 102 -9.25 -3.22 -14.96
C SER A 102 -8.41 -4.28 -14.21
N PRO A 103 -7.41 -4.87 -14.87
CA PRO A 103 -6.51 -5.83 -14.22
C PRO A 103 -5.59 -5.24 -13.15
N THR A 104 -5.48 -3.92 -13.02
CA THR A 104 -4.63 -3.24 -12.04
C THR A 104 -5.23 -1.92 -11.59
N GLN A 105 -4.86 -1.48 -10.37
CA GLN A 105 -5.17 -0.15 -9.85
C GLN A 105 -3.93 0.77 -9.84
N ASN A 106 -2.78 0.30 -10.35
CA ASN A 106 -1.51 1.03 -10.27
C ASN A 106 -1.37 1.99 -11.45
N ILE A 107 -1.27 3.30 -11.18
CA ILE A 107 -1.23 4.35 -12.20
C ILE A 107 0.07 5.16 -12.07
N GLY A 108 0.67 5.49 -13.22
CA GLY A 108 1.75 6.44 -13.32
C GLY A 108 1.32 7.78 -13.90
N ASP A 109 0.44 7.75 -14.93
CA ASP A 109 -0.04 8.95 -15.60
C ASP A 109 -1.36 8.69 -16.34
N ILE A 110 -2.13 9.75 -16.61
CA ILE A 110 -3.36 9.68 -17.41
C ILE A 110 -3.40 10.76 -18.47
N ALA A 111 -4.11 10.50 -19.56
CA ALA A 111 -4.44 11.53 -20.54
C ALA A 111 -5.82 11.26 -21.13
N ILE A 112 -6.63 12.32 -21.22
CA ILE A 112 -8.00 12.25 -21.71
C ILE A 112 -8.16 13.03 -23.02
N ASP A 113 -8.59 12.37 -24.08
CA ASP A 113 -9.12 13.08 -25.23
C ASP A 113 -10.59 13.46 -24.97
N TRP A 114 -10.81 14.64 -24.45
CA TRP A 114 -12.12 15.16 -24.09
C TRP A 114 -13.08 15.35 -25.27
N LYS A 115 -12.58 15.30 -26.52
CA LYS A 115 -13.44 15.36 -27.72
C LYS A 115 -14.12 14.03 -27.99
N SER A 116 -13.38 12.95 -27.84
CA SER A 116 -13.85 11.58 -28.06
C SER A 116 -14.22 10.85 -26.75
N ASN A 117 -13.96 11.43 -25.59
CA ASN A 117 -14.03 10.79 -24.28
C ASN A 117 -13.15 9.51 -24.17
N THR A 118 -12.05 9.50 -24.90
CA THR A 118 -11.08 8.40 -24.84
C THR A 118 -10.11 8.62 -23.68
N ILE A 119 -10.02 7.62 -22.80
CA ILE A 119 -9.14 7.64 -21.63
C ILE A 119 -7.93 6.76 -21.90
N TRP A 120 -6.74 7.31 -21.67
CA TRP A 120 -5.50 6.58 -21.66
C TRP A 120 -4.94 6.53 -20.25
N VAL A 121 -4.49 5.35 -19.79
CA VAL A 121 -3.86 5.14 -18.50
C VAL A 121 -2.51 4.47 -18.69
N GLY A 122 -1.46 5.18 -18.33
CA GLY A 122 -0.12 4.62 -18.17
C GLY A 122 -0.02 3.96 -16.80
N THR A 123 0.17 2.65 -16.76
CA THR A 123 0.18 1.92 -15.51
C THR A 123 1.55 1.90 -14.84
N GLY A 124 1.56 1.73 -13.49
CA GLY A 124 2.75 1.68 -12.64
C GLY A 124 3.29 3.06 -12.25
N GLU A 125 3.38 3.30 -10.94
CA GLU A 125 3.76 4.60 -10.38
C GLU A 125 5.17 5.02 -10.71
N ASN A 126 5.37 6.28 -11.12
CA ASN A 126 6.65 6.83 -11.58
C ASN A 126 7.56 7.41 -10.48
N ASN A 127 7.12 7.51 -9.24
CA ASN A 127 7.88 8.17 -8.16
C ASN A 127 9.03 7.33 -7.58
N SER A 128 9.16 6.07 -7.97
CA SER A 128 10.26 5.17 -7.55
C SER A 128 10.39 4.97 -6.04
N SER A 129 9.26 5.03 -5.33
CA SER A 129 9.13 4.77 -3.91
C SER A 129 9.29 3.27 -3.58
N ARG A 130 9.38 2.92 -2.29
CA ARG A 130 9.34 1.50 -1.83
C ARG A 130 8.03 0.81 -2.18
N SER A 131 6.95 1.56 -2.34
CA SER A 131 5.60 1.12 -2.65
C SER A 131 5.16 1.49 -4.07
N SER A 132 6.09 1.78 -4.97
CA SER A 132 5.81 2.00 -6.39
C SER A 132 5.65 0.65 -7.09
N TYR A 133 4.40 0.19 -7.19
CA TYR A 133 4.07 -1.07 -7.84
C TYR A 133 4.21 -0.99 -9.35
N ALA A 134 4.67 -2.10 -9.93
CA ALA A 134 4.74 -2.26 -11.37
C ALA A 134 3.34 -2.22 -12.01
N GLY A 135 3.29 -1.66 -13.21
CA GLY A 135 2.14 -1.69 -14.09
C GLY A 135 2.20 -2.84 -15.10
N ILE A 136 1.27 -2.79 -16.03
CA ILE A 136 1.06 -3.79 -17.09
C ILE A 136 1.01 -3.13 -18.49
N GLY A 137 1.67 -2.01 -18.68
CA GLY A 137 1.67 -1.25 -19.93
C GLY A 137 0.60 -0.16 -19.99
N ILE A 138 0.12 0.11 -21.18
CA ILE A 138 -0.90 1.13 -21.46
C ILE A 138 -2.29 0.51 -21.50
N LEU A 139 -3.23 1.12 -20.79
CA LEU A 139 -4.66 0.81 -20.89
C LEU A 139 -5.40 1.93 -21.62
N LYS A 140 -6.42 1.57 -22.38
CA LYS A 140 -7.29 2.49 -23.11
C LYS A 140 -8.76 2.14 -22.88
N SER A 141 -9.58 3.17 -22.68
CA SER A 141 -11.05 3.03 -22.69
C SER A 141 -11.66 4.04 -23.64
N THR A 142 -12.67 3.63 -24.39
CA THR A 142 -13.46 4.48 -25.30
C THR A 142 -14.92 4.61 -24.84
N ASP A 143 -15.23 4.12 -23.64
CA ASP A 143 -16.59 4.07 -23.08
C ASP A 143 -16.65 4.60 -21.64
N GLN A 144 -15.82 5.59 -21.34
CA GLN A 144 -15.73 6.28 -20.03
C GLN A 144 -15.33 5.34 -18.88
N GLY A 145 -14.43 4.38 -19.14
CA GLY A 145 -13.87 3.49 -18.12
C GLY A 145 -14.72 2.26 -17.81
N LYS A 146 -15.78 1.97 -18.58
CA LYS A 146 -16.57 0.75 -18.38
C LYS A 146 -15.79 -0.50 -18.80
N ASN A 147 -15.07 -0.41 -19.93
CA ASN A 147 -14.19 -1.46 -20.42
C ASN A 147 -12.80 -0.91 -20.69
N TRP A 148 -11.79 -1.76 -20.50
CA TRP A 148 -10.38 -1.42 -20.65
C TRP A 148 -9.70 -2.42 -21.58
N GLU A 149 -8.94 -1.89 -22.56
CA GLU A 149 -8.11 -2.64 -23.47
C GLU A 149 -6.63 -2.35 -23.18
N ASN A 150 -5.80 -3.41 -23.15
CA ASN A 150 -4.36 -3.25 -23.04
C ASN A 150 -3.76 -2.98 -24.43
N MET A 151 -3.10 -1.83 -24.58
CA MET A 151 -2.54 -1.36 -25.84
C MET A 151 -1.03 -1.63 -25.98
N GLY A 152 -0.47 -2.56 -25.19
CA GLY A 152 0.94 -2.95 -25.28
C GLY A 152 1.84 -2.28 -24.25
N LEU A 153 3.14 -2.25 -24.51
CA LEU A 153 4.21 -1.81 -23.61
C LEU A 153 4.17 -2.58 -22.28
N LEU A 154 4.02 -3.90 -22.36
CA LEU A 154 3.79 -4.78 -21.19
C LEU A 154 5.01 -4.86 -20.26
N ASP A 155 6.22 -4.66 -20.78
CA ASP A 155 7.48 -4.69 -20.02
C ASP A 155 7.91 -3.29 -19.53
N SER A 156 7.02 -2.29 -19.64
CA SER A 156 7.32 -0.91 -19.25
C SER A 156 7.40 -0.74 -17.72
N HIS A 157 6.69 -1.53 -16.96
CA HIS A 157 6.46 -1.45 -15.51
C HIS A 157 6.00 -0.08 -15.00
N HIS A 158 6.62 1.02 -15.45
CA HIS A 158 6.32 2.37 -14.96
C HIS A 158 6.22 3.35 -16.13
N ILE A 159 5.03 3.88 -16.37
CA ILE A 159 4.77 4.89 -17.40
C ILE A 159 4.62 6.24 -16.72
N SER A 160 5.43 7.20 -17.14
CA SER A 160 5.58 8.48 -16.45
C SER A 160 4.77 9.61 -17.01
N ARG A 161 4.53 9.64 -18.35
CA ARG A 161 3.72 10.66 -19.01
C ARG A 161 3.11 10.16 -20.31
N ILE A 162 1.93 10.70 -20.63
CA ILE A 162 1.20 10.47 -21.88
C ILE A 162 0.82 11.82 -22.48
N LEU A 163 1.15 12.05 -23.75
CA LEU A 163 0.71 13.21 -24.50
C LEU A 163 -0.15 12.78 -25.68
N ILE A 164 -1.36 13.32 -25.77
CA ILE A 164 -2.26 13.12 -26.90
C ILE A 164 -2.17 14.34 -27.82
N ASN A 165 -2.06 14.12 -29.14
CA ASN A 165 -2.14 15.22 -30.10
C ASN A 165 -3.57 15.81 -30.11
N PRO A 166 -3.78 17.07 -29.74
CA PRO A 166 -5.11 17.68 -29.62
C PRO A 166 -5.87 17.75 -30.96
N ASN A 167 -5.14 17.59 -32.08
CA ASN A 167 -5.72 17.56 -33.43
C ASN A 167 -5.92 16.15 -34.00
N ASN A 168 -5.31 15.13 -33.39
CA ASN A 168 -5.39 13.74 -33.82
C ASN A 168 -5.24 12.79 -32.64
N GLY A 169 -6.34 12.36 -32.03
CA GLY A 169 -6.38 11.46 -30.86
C GLY A 169 -5.74 10.08 -31.08
N ASN A 170 -5.42 9.71 -32.34
CA ASN A 170 -4.68 8.49 -32.65
C ASN A 170 -3.15 8.66 -32.53
N GLU A 171 -2.67 9.89 -32.44
CA GLU A 171 -1.25 10.21 -32.28
C GLU A 171 -0.97 10.49 -30.81
N VAL A 172 -0.24 9.54 -30.17
CA VAL A 172 0.08 9.59 -28.75
C VAL A 172 1.56 9.34 -28.54
N VAL A 173 2.16 10.11 -27.63
CA VAL A 173 3.57 9.97 -27.23
C VAL A 173 3.60 9.59 -25.75
N VAL A 174 4.37 8.56 -25.41
CA VAL A 174 4.44 7.98 -24.07
C VAL A 174 5.87 7.94 -23.56
N ALA A 175 6.08 8.45 -22.36
CA ALA A 175 7.35 8.36 -21.65
C ALA A 175 7.35 7.15 -20.71
N VAL A 176 8.38 6.31 -20.81
CA VAL A 176 8.52 5.06 -20.06
C VAL A 176 9.79 5.09 -19.21
N LEU A 177 9.62 4.87 -17.91
CA LEU A 177 10.73 4.74 -16.96
C LEU A 177 11.36 3.35 -16.96
N GLY A 178 10.61 2.29 -17.30
CA GLY A 178 11.07 0.92 -17.23
C GLY A 178 11.04 0.34 -15.81
N HIS A 179 11.60 -0.84 -15.65
CA HIS A 179 11.67 -1.56 -14.37
C HIS A 179 12.30 -0.73 -13.25
N LEU A 180 11.84 -0.94 -12.02
CA LEU A 180 12.39 -0.24 -10.86
C LEU A 180 13.61 -0.98 -10.27
N TYR A 181 13.56 -2.30 -10.24
CA TYR A 181 14.55 -3.14 -9.54
C TYR A 181 15.49 -3.90 -10.49
N SER A 182 15.28 -3.84 -11.78
CA SER A 182 16.12 -4.49 -12.80
C SER A 182 16.27 -3.65 -14.06
N PRO A 183 17.34 -3.83 -14.85
CA PRO A 183 17.45 -3.25 -16.19
C PRO A 183 16.42 -3.88 -17.13
N ASN A 184 15.91 -3.08 -18.08
CA ASN A 184 15.08 -3.60 -19.18
C ASN A 184 15.17 -2.70 -20.42
N ALA A 185 14.77 -3.22 -21.57
CA ALA A 185 14.86 -2.52 -22.84
C ALA A 185 13.63 -1.66 -23.15
N GLU A 186 12.49 -1.90 -22.52
CA GLU A 186 11.26 -1.11 -22.74
C GLU A 186 11.26 0.15 -21.86
N ARG A 187 12.25 1.00 -22.16
CA ARG A 187 12.49 2.33 -21.58
C ARG A 187 12.61 3.37 -22.67
N GLY A 188 12.30 4.62 -22.40
CA GLY A 188 12.46 5.71 -23.34
C GLY A 188 11.16 6.37 -23.75
N ILE A 189 11.07 6.86 -24.98
CA ILE A 189 9.85 7.44 -25.53
C ILE A 189 9.32 6.51 -26.62
N PHE A 190 8.03 6.28 -26.56
CA PHE A 190 7.29 5.50 -27.54
C PHE A 190 6.19 6.37 -28.16
N LYS A 191 6.01 6.25 -29.47
CA LYS A 191 5.01 6.98 -30.24
C LYS A 191 4.13 6.02 -31.01
N THR A 192 2.84 6.29 -31.00
CA THR A 192 1.84 5.67 -31.89
C THR A 192 1.20 6.73 -32.80
N THR A 193 0.77 6.33 -34.00
CA THR A 193 -0.04 7.14 -34.90
C THR A 193 -1.33 6.43 -35.34
N ASP A 194 -1.57 5.24 -34.78
CA ASP A 194 -2.70 4.35 -35.10
C ASP A 194 -3.60 4.05 -33.89
N GLY A 195 -3.53 4.91 -32.86
CA GLY A 195 -4.35 4.79 -31.65
C GLY A 195 -3.90 3.70 -30.70
N GLY A 196 -2.60 3.37 -30.70
CA GLY A 196 -1.98 2.42 -29.77
C GLY A 196 -1.86 0.99 -30.29
N LYS A 197 -2.24 0.73 -31.55
CA LYS A 197 -2.09 -0.62 -32.13
C LYS A 197 -0.65 -0.99 -32.35
N THR A 198 0.19 -0.01 -32.72
CA THR A 198 1.65 -0.17 -32.85
C THR A 198 2.38 0.97 -32.18
N TRP A 199 3.58 0.68 -31.66
CA TRP A 199 4.43 1.62 -30.96
C TRP A 199 5.84 1.66 -31.57
N ASN A 200 6.34 2.86 -31.89
CA ASN A 200 7.69 3.09 -32.33
C ASN A 200 8.50 3.73 -31.20
N LYS A 201 9.62 3.14 -30.85
CA LYS A 201 10.55 3.72 -29.88
C LYS A 201 11.33 4.84 -30.54
N THR A 202 11.12 6.09 -30.12
CA THR A 202 11.71 7.29 -30.76
C THR A 202 12.87 7.87 -29.95
N LEU A 203 12.98 7.55 -28.64
CA LEU A 203 14.15 7.85 -27.83
C LEU A 203 14.48 6.64 -26.96
N PHE A 204 15.76 6.27 -26.95
CA PHE A 204 16.31 5.26 -26.05
C PHE A 204 17.68 5.72 -25.56
N VAL A 205 17.89 5.78 -24.26
CA VAL A 205 19.19 6.18 -23.67
C VAL A 205 20.02 4.91 -23.39
N ASN A 206 19.55 4.06 -22.47
CA ASN A 206 20.12 2.75 -22.16
C ASN A 206 19.14 1.90 -21.32
N ASN A 207 19.52 0.69 -20.93
CA ASN A 207 18.67 -0.24 -20.16
C ASN A 207 18.45 0.16 -18.68
N GLU A 208 19.10 1.21 -18.18
CA GLU A 208 19.03 1.67 -16.78
C GLU A 208 18.40 3.07 -16.68
N THR A 209 18.33 3.82 -17.78
CA THR A 209 17.85 5.19 -17.86
C THR A 209 16.52 5.25 -18.59
N GLY A 210 15.46 5.65 -17.91
CA GLY A 210 14.12 5.88 -18.49
C GLY A 210 13.81 7.36 -18.65
N ILE A 211 12.59 7.67 -19.12
CA ILE A 211 12.10 9.06 -19.24
C ILE A 211 11.11 9.31 -18.11
N VAL A 212 11.36 10.33 -17.27
CA VAL A 212 10.57 10.62 -16.07
C VAL A 212 9.54 11.72 -16.30
N ASP A 213 9.81 12.65 -17.19
CA ASP A 213 8.85 13.71 -17.51
C ASP A 213 8.85 14.02 -19.01
N LEU A 214 7.70 14.47 -19.51
CA LEU A 214 7.44 14.79 -20.90
C LEU A 214 6.44 15.94 -20.94
N ALA A 215 6.82 17.05 -21.57
CA ALA A 215 6.01 18.25 -21.66
C ALA A 215 5.94 18.77 -23.09
N VAL A 216 4.81 19.33 -23.48
CA VAL A 216 4.53 19.84 -24.82
C VAL A 216 4.30 21.35 -24.79
N SER A 217 4.70 22.04 -25.85
CA SER A 217 4.34 23.43 -26.04
C SER A 217 2.82 23.58 -26.20
N PRO A 218 2.15 24.45 -25.44
CA PRO A 218 0.69 24.52 -25.40
C PRO A 218 0.01 24.76 -26.76
N ASN A 219 0.69 25.42 -27.69
CA ASN A 219 0.15 25.78 -28.99
C ASN A 219 0.79 25.02 -30.16
N ASN A 220 1.76 24.13 -29.90
CA ASN A 220 2.53 23.49 -30.95
C ASN A 220 2.95 22.07 -30.52
N PHE A 221 2.13 21.07 -30.88
CA PHE A 221 2.43 19.68 -30.56
C PHE A 221 3.77 19.17 -31.14
N ASN A 222 4.29 19.81 -32.16
CA ASN A 222 5.59 19.45 -32.74
C ASN A 222 6.75 19.71 -31.76
N VAL A 223 6.59 20.69 -30.85
CA VAL A 223 7.65 21.07 -29.90
C VAL A 223 7.40 20.41 -28.58
N GLN A 224 8.25 19.42 -28.23
CA GLN A 224 8.16 18.65 -27.00
C GLN A 224 9.50 18.63 -26.28
N TYR A 225 9.48 18.53 -24.97
CA TYR A 225 10.64 18.38 -24.10
C TYR A 225 10.48 17.15 -23.23
N ALA A 226 11.56 16.39 -23.06
CA ALA A 226 11.59 15.20 -22.23
C ALA A 226 12.79 15.23 -21.30
N SER A 227 12.65 14.63 -20.12
CA SER A 227 13.77 14.44 -19.20
C SER A 227 14.03 12.96 -18.95
N SER A 228 15.29 12.55 -19.18
CA SER A 228 15.74 11.23 -18.76
C SER A 228 16.15 11.21 -17.30
N TRP A 229 16.05 10.04 -16.70
CA TRP A 229 16.42 9.81 -15.31
C TRP A 229 17.12 8.46 -15.16
N GLU A 230 18.40 8.50 -14.78
CA GLU A 230 19.18 7.34 -14.42
C GLU A 230 18.91 6.98 -12.97
N ARG A 231 18.54 5.72 -12.73
CA ARG A 231 18.22 5.24 -11.38
C ARG A 231 18.53 3.75 -11.22
N ASP A 232 18.99 3.37 -10.04
CA ASP A 232 19.13 1.98 -9.61
C ASP A 232 18.52 1.78 -8.23
N ARG A 233 17.57 0.85 -8.12
CA ARG A 233 16.97 0.50 -6.84
C ARG A 233 17.20 -0.96 -6.51
N LYS A 234 17.63 -1.18 -5.29
CA LYS A 234 17.76 -2.50 -4.66
C LYS A 234 16.94 -2.51 -3.36
N ALA A 235 16.68 -3.68 -2.80
CA ALA A 235 16.01 -3.79 -1.50
C ALA A 235 16.74 -3.03 -0.38
N TRP A 236 18.07 -2.85 -0.49
CA TRP A 236 18.93 -2.21 0.51
C TRP A 236 19.54 -0.86 0.09
N ASN A 237 19.37 -0.43 -1.18
CA ASN A 237 19.98 0.79 -1.68
C ASN A 237 19.13 1.44 -2.77
N PHE A 238 19.21 2.76 -2.88
CA PHE A 238 18.63 3.52 -3.97
C PHE A 238 19.59 4.62 -4.43
N ILE A 239 19.87 4.65 -5.73
CA ILE A 239 20.59 5.71 -6.42
C ILE A 239 19.61 6.33 -7.42
N GLY A 240 19.29 7.60 -7.25
CA GLY A 240 18.32 8.33 -8.08
C GLY A 240 18.97 9.46 -8.88
N ASN A 241 20.21 9.26 -9.33
CA ASN A 241 21.00 10.26 -10.07
C ASN A 241 22.06 9.57 -10.93
N GLY A 242 22.46 10.22 -11.99
CA GLY A 242 23.51 9.70 -12.86
C GLY A 242 23.78 10.57 -14.09
N ILE A 243 24.88 10.26 -14.78
CA ILE A 243 25.40 11.03 -15.94
C ILE A 243 24.46 11.02 -17.15
N ASN A 244 23.54 10.07 -17.20
CA ASN A 244 22.56 9.94 -18.29
C ASN A 244 21.24 10.66 -17.99
N SER A 245 21.10 11.31 -16.83
CA SER A 245 19.98 12.21 -16.54
C SER A 245 20.16 13.52 -17.31
N ALA A 246 19.21 13.88 -18.17
CA ALA A 246 19.37 14.98 -19.13
C ALA A 246 18.03 15.49 -19.68
N ILE A 247 18.05 16.65 -20.37
CA ILE A 247 16.87 17.19 -21.05
C ILE A 247 17.03 17.01 -22.56
N TYR A 248 15.97 16.59 -23.23
CA TYR A 248 15.86 16.39 -24.66
C TYR A 248 14.75 17.26 -25.24
N LYS A 249 14.90 17.67 -26.51
CA LYS A 249 13.89 18.40 -27.28
C LYS A 249 13.58 17.70 -28.58
N SER A 250 12.30 17.65 -28.93
CA SER A 250 11.80 17.32 -30.28
C SER A 250 11.18 18.55 -30.90
N THR A 251 11.25 18.64 -32.26
CA THR A 251 10.57 19.65 -33.07
C THR A 251 9.71 19.04 -34.18
N ASP A 252 9.46 17.72 -34.08
CA ASP A 252 8.75 16.91 -35.08
C ASP A 252 7.72 15.96 -34.43
N ALA A 253 7.04 16.47 -33.41
CA ALA A 253 6.02 15.74 -32.67
C ALA A 253 6.52 14.43 -32.01
N GLY A 254 7.75 14.43 -31.51
CA GLY A 254 8.34 13.30 -30.81
C GLY A 254 8.89 12.19 -31.71
N ASN A 255 9.06 12.42 -33.01
CA ASN A 255 9.69 11.45 -33.91
C ASN A 255 11.20 11.35 -33.72
N THR A 256 11.86 12.50 -33.48
CA THR A 256 13.31 12.56 -33.19
C THR A 256 13.59 13.48 -32.02
N TRP A 257 14.69 13.21 -31.32
CA TRP A 257 15.05 13.90 -30.07
C TRP A 257 16.51 14.34 -30.08
N LYS A 258 16.77 15.57 -29.62
CA LYS A 258 18.11 16.12 -29.45
C LYS A 258 18.32 16.48 -27.97
N LYS A 259 19.46 16.05 -27.39
CA LYS A 259 19.88 16.46 -26.04
C LYS A 259 20.16 17.97 -26.04
N VAL A 260 19.55 18.71 -25.11
CA VAL A 260 19.61 20.18 -25.01
C VAL A 260 20.11 20.66 -23.64
N SER A 261 20.49 19.74 -22.74
CA SER A 261 21.13 20.09 -21.47
C SER A 261 22.68 20.04 -21.53
N GLU A 262 23.26 19.54 -22.60
CA GLU A 262 24.72 19.39 -22.72
C GLU A 262 25.38 20.73 -23.08
N LYS A 263 26.40 21.12 -22.29
CA LYS A 263 27.17 22.37 -22.47
C LYS A 263 26.30 23.62 -22.59
N SER A 264 25.16 23.61 -21.90
CA SER A 264 24.12 24.64 -22.02
C SER A 264 23.96 25.49 -20.76
N GLY A 265 24.75 25.24 -19.70
CA GLY A 265 24.59 25.85 -18.38
C GLY A 265 23.63 25.07 -17.44
N PHE A 266 23.00 23.99 -17.92
CA PHE A 266 22.34 23.03 -17.07
C PHE A 266 23.38 22.13 -16.38
N PRO A 267 23.14 21.64 -15.12
CA PRO A 267 24.09 20.75 -14.46
C PRO A 267 24.36 19.45 -15.25
N GLU A 268 25.59 18.99 -15.20
CA GLU A 268 26.04 17.73 -15.81
C GLU A 268 26.80 16.90 -14.77
N GLY A 269 26.82 15.58 -14.93
CA GLY A 269 27.57 14.67 -14.07
C GLY A 269 26.70 13.74 -13.27
N ASP A 270 27.31 13.01 -12.35
CA ASP A 270 26.71 11.95 -11.55
C ASP A 270 25.72 12.45 -10.46
N GLY A 271 25.76 13.74 -10.14
CA GLY A 271 24.82 14.35 -9.20
C GLY A 271 23.50 14.81 -9.82
N VAL A 272 23.28 14.60 -11.13
CA VAL A 272 22.01 14.99 -11.77
C VAL A 272 20.93 13.97 -11.47
N GLY A 273 19.96 14.37 -10.68
CA GLY A 273 18.82 13.54 -10.26
C GLY A 273 17.60 13.71 -11.17
N ARG A 274 16.42 13.60 -10.59
CA ARG A 274 15.13 13.74 -11.29
C ARG A 274 14.94 15.17 -11.82
N ILE A 275 14.38 15.32 -13.03
CA ILE A 275 14.11 16.60 -13.65
C ILE A 275 12.64 16.67 -14.04
N GLY A 276 11.91 17.65 -13.51
CA GLY A 276 10.56 18.01 -13.93
C GLY A 276 10.58 19.18 -14.91
N LEU A 277 9.61 19.26 -15.81
CA LEU A 277 9.56 20.22 -16.92
C LEU A 277 8.24 21.00 -16.94
N ALA A 278 8.32 22.31 -17.22
CA ALA A 278 7.15 23.14 -17.48
C ALA A 278 7.40 24.05 -18.69
N VAL A 279 6.63 23.85 -19.75
CA VAL A 279 6.75 24.56 -21.03
C VAL A 279 5.72 25.68 -21.08
N TYR A 280 6.19 26.94 -21.26
CA TYR A 280 5.32 28.09 -21.45
C TYR A 280 5.02 28.33 -22.94
N ASP A 281 6.07 28.24 -23.77
CA ASP A 281 5.99 28.32 -25.24
C ASP A 281 7.14 27.52 -25.89
N ASP A 282 7.28 27.55 -27.21
CA ASP A 282 8.29 26.78 -27.96
C ASP A 282 9.75 27.04 -27.52
N THR A 283 10.00 28.14 -26.81
CA THR A 283 11.34 28.63 -26.44
C THR A 283 11.54 28.78 -24.93
N THR A 284 10.47 29.07 -24.19
CA THR A 284 10.51 29.34 -22.75
C THR A 284 10.11 28.09 -21.97
N VAL A 285 11.07 27.51 -21.24
CA VAL A 285 10.89 26.30 -20.46
C VAL A 285 11.54 26.44 -19.09
N TYR A 286 10.87 25.95 -18.08
CA TYR A 286 11.42 25.76 -16.74
C TYR A 286 11.73 24.30 -16.47
N ALA A 287 12.84 24.07 -15.75
CA ALA A 287 13.22 22.75 -15.27
C ALA A 287 13.40 22.78 -13.74
N PHE A 288 12.74 21.85 -13.05
CA PHE A 288 12.97 21.54 -11.65
C PHE A 288 14.01 20.42 -11.59
N HIS A 289 15.14 20.66 -10.97
CA HIS A 289 16.23 19.71 -10.84
C HIS A 289 16.37 19.26 -9.38
N ASP A 290 16.24 17.97 -9.12
CA ASP A 290 16.67 17.34 -7.86
C ASP A 290 18.19 17.14 -7.92
N SER A 291 18.92 18.06 -7.31
CA SER A 291 20.38 18.05 -7.32
C SER A 291 20.94 17.18 -6.18
N GLN A 292 21.52 16.05 -6.53
CA GLN A 292 22.20 15.14 -5.60
C GLN A 292 23.70 15.48 -5.43
N PHE A 293 24.16 16.59 -6.01
CA PHE A 293 25.47 17.15 -5.70
C PHE A 293 25.52 17.57 -4.25
N ARG A 294 26.67 17.31 -3.60
CA ARG A 294 26.87 17.68 -2.20
C ARG A 294 27.07 19.18 -2.05
N ARG A 295 26.51 19.74 -1.00
CA ARG A 295 26.78 21.12 -0.59
C ARG A 295 28.24 21.25 -0.11
N GLU A 296 28.84 22.40 -0.35
CA GLU A 296 30.11 22.74 0.29
C GLU A 296 29.93 22.76 1.81
N LYS A 297 30.84 22.12 2.53
CA LYS A 297 30.85 22.17 4.00
C LYS A 297 31.06 23.62 4.41
N LYS A 298 30.04 24.28 4.96
CA LYS A 298 30.23 25.55 5.67
C LYS A 298 31.23 25.26 6.78
N LYS A 299 32.33 26.04 6.85
CA LYS A 299 33.17 26.05 8.07
C LYS A 299 32.23 26.39 9.22
N GLU A 300 32.01 25.46 10.10
CA GLU A 300 31.23 25.70 11.32
C GLU A 300 31.88 26.89 12.01
N LYS A 301 31.11 27.95 12.29
CA LYS A 301 31.57 28.96 13.23
C LYS A 301 31.76 28.23 14.55
N GLU A 302 32.99 28.26 15.07
CA GLU A 302 33.25 27.78 16.42
C GLU A 302 32.17 28.34 17.34
N SER A 303 31.27 27.42 17.80
CA SER A 303 30.24 27.85 18.74
C SER A 303 30.96 28.18 20.08
N ASP A 304 30.79 29.39 20.60
CA ASP A 304 31.27 29.80 21.92
C ASP A 304 30.61 28.98 23.08
N SER A 305 29.78 27.99 22.76
CA SER A 305 29.16 27.14 23.76
C SER A 305 30.14 26.10 24.28
N LYS A 306 30.46 26.16 25.57
CA LYS A 306 31.26 25.14 26.32
C LYS A 306 30.54 23.79 26.49
N ALA A 307 29.37 23.60 25.87
CA ALA A 307 28.57 22.35 25.97
C ALA A 307 29.14 21.27 25.05
N LEU A 308 29.31 20.06 25.60
CA LEU A 308 29.73 18.89 24.83
C LEU A 308 28.70 18.55 23.71
N THR A 309 29.22 18.29 22.53
CA THR A 309 28.42 17.88 21.34
C THR A 309 28.73 16.44 20.96
N LYS A 310 27.88 15.83 20.13
CA LYS A 310 28.10 14.48 19.55
C LYS A 310 29.44 14.41 18.80
N ASP A 311 29.82 15.48 18.10
CA ASP A 311 31.02 15.50 17.26
C ASP A 311 32.31 15.55 18.06
N ASP A 312 32.29 16.13 19.27
CA ASP A 312 33.44 16.12 20.16
C ASP A 312 33.90 14.68 20.49
N PHE A 313 32.96 13.76 20.65
CA PHE A 313 33.28 12.36 21.00
C PHE A 313 33.82 11.56 19.82
N LYS A 314 33.61 11.99 18.56
CA LYS A 314 34.12 11.28 17.37
C LYS A 314 35.66 11.26 17.28
N THR A 315 36.30 12.30 17.83
CA THR A 315 37.76 12.48 17.77
C THR A 315 38.43 12.57 19.14
N MET A 316 37.65 12.53 20.21
CA MET A 316 38.15 12.66 21.57
C MET A 316 39.00 11.43 22.00
N SER A 317 40.18 11.66 22.58
CA SER A 317 40.96 10.58 23.16
C SER A 317 40.38 10.11 24.49
N SER A 318 40.68 8.87 24.88
CA SER A 318 40.25 8.33 26.20
C SER A 318 40.76 9.14 27.38
N GLU A 319 41.95 9.68 27.30
CA GLU A 319 42.54 10.51 28.36
C GLU A 319 41.75 11.81 28.51
N LYS A 320 41.46 12.50 27.40
CA LYS A 320 40.65 13.72 27.41
C LYS A 320 39.23 13.45 27.92
N PHE A 321 38.65 12.33 27.53
CA PHE A 321 37.32 11.91 28.01
C PHE A 321 37.28 11.71 29.50
N LEU A 322 38.28 11.03 30.06
CA LEU A 322 38.37 10.76 31.48
C LEU A 322 38.65 12.02 32.33
N SER A 323 39.16 13.08 31.71
CA SER A 323 39.35 14.40 32.34
C SER A 323 38.12 15.28 32.39
N LEU A 324 37.05 14.94 31.63
CA LEU A 324 35.77 15.67 31.69
C LEU A 324 35.22 15.64 33.14
N THR A 325 34.60 16.74 33.58
CA THR A 325 33.87 16.71 34.85
C THR A 325 32.63 15.84 34.77
N ASP A 326 32.25 15.21 35.87
CA ASP A 326 31.03 14.38 35.91
C ASP A 326 29.77 15.21 35.64
N LYS A 327 29.79 16.49 36.00
CA LYS A 327 28.68 17.41 35.71
C LYS A 327 28.52 17.63 34.21
N GLU A 328 29.58 17.93 33.49
CA GLU A 328 29.54 18.14 32.02
C GLU A 328 29.08 16.87 31.30
N LEU A 329 29.67 15.73 31.62
CA LEU A 329 29.36 14.46 31.03
C LEU A 329 27.89 14.04 31.33
N ASN A 330 27.45 14.15 32.57
CA ASN A 330 26.06 13.85 32.95
C ASN A 330 25.05 14.80 32.29
N THR A 331 25.39 16.06 32.09
CA THR A 331 24.54 17.00 31.34
C THR A 331 24.39 16.50 29.93
N TYR A 332 25.49 16.16 29.24
CA TYR A 332 25.42 15.60 27.88
C TYR A 332 24.60 14.31 27.81
N LEU A 333 24.88 13.35 28.69
CA LEU A 333 24.20 12.05 28.70
C LEU A 333 22.67 12.19 28.92
N LYS A 334 22.28 13.05 29.88
CA LYS A 334 20.85 13.31 30.14
C LYS A 334 20.15 14.03 28.99
N THR A 335 20.77 15.11 28.49
CA THR A 335 20.22 15.92 27.40
C THR A 335 20.01 15.10 26.11
N ASN A 336 20.90 14.13 25.87
CA ASN A 336 20.84 13.27 24.67
C ASN A 336 20.12 11.93 24.94
N GLY A 337 19.38 11.79 26.04
CA GLY A 337 18.51 10.65 26.28
C GLY A 337 19.22 9.30 26.48
N PHE A 338 20.45 9.31 27.02
CA PHE A 338 21.10 8.07 27.43
C PHE A 338 20.30 7.42 28.57
N GLN A 339 20.16 6.09 28.52
CA GLN A 339 19.53 5.31 29.58
C GLN A 339 20.09 5.65 30.98
N GLU A 340 19.27 5.49 32.03
CA GLU A 340 19.69 5.88 33.38
C GLU A 340 20.94 5.14 33.89
N LYS A 341 21.15 3.91 33.45
CA LYS A 341 22.37 3.15 33.75
C LYS A 341 23.65 3.78 33.18
N TYR A 342 23.56 4.68 32.20
CA TYR A 342 24.66 5.40 31.62
C TYR A 342 24.77 6.81 32.25
N ARG A 343 25.56 6.92 33.30
CA ARG A 343 25.95 8.18 33.95
C ARG A 343 27.47 8.28 33.95
N ALA A 344 28.00 9.46 34.25
CA ALA A 344 29.41 9.76 34.13
C ALA A 344 30.30 8.72 34.81
N GLU A 345 29.97 8.31 36.03
CA GLU A 345 30.74 7.31 36.79
C GLU A 345 30.85 5.99 36.03
N ASN A 346 29.70 5.40 35.62
CA ASN A 346 29.66 4.11 34.94
C ASN A 346 30.33 4.18 33.55
N VAL A 347 30.06 5.24 32.80
CA VAL A 347 30.62 5.40 31.45
C VAL A 347 32.14 5.58 31.50
N LYS A 348 32.65 6.35 32.45
CA LYS A 348 34.11 6.48 32.68
C LYS A 348 34.73 5.15 33.10
N GLN A 349 34.06 4.32 33.90
CA GLN A 349 34.53 2.97 34.22
C GLN A 349 34.63 2.09 32.98
N LEU A 350 33.63 2.10 32.10
CA LEU A 350 33.64 1.36 30.83
C LEU A 350 34.81 1.81 29.93
N VAL A 351 35.09 3.12 29.86
CA VAL A 351 36.24 3.64 29.08
C VAL A 351 37.55 3.24 29.69
N ARG A 352 37.71 3.30 31.04
CA ARG A 352 38.92 2.85 31.75
C ARG A 352 39.19 1.37 31.53
N ALA A 353 38.16 0.55 31.53
CA ALA A 353 38.25 -0.88 31.27
C ALA A 353 38.53 -1.21 29.79
N GLY A 354 38.49 -0.21 28.90
CA GLY A 354 38.64 -0.43 27.46
C GLY A 354 37.45 -1.14 26.78
N THR A 355 36.33 -1.30 27.51
CA THR A 355 35.11 -1.92 26.99
C THR A 355 34.46 -1.04 25.90
N ILE A 356 34.50 0.27 26.06
CA ILE A 356 34.05 1.26 25.11
C ILE A 356 35.10 2.35 24.87
N LYS A 357 34.96 3.08 23.78
CA LYS A 357 35.73 4.27 23.42
C LYS A 357 34.83 5.50 23.42
N PRO A 358 35.38 6.73 23.58
CA PRO A 358 34.56 7.95 23.48
C PRO A 358 33.68 8.04 22.24
N ILE A 359 34.17 7.59 21.08
CA ILE A 359 33.40 7.54 19.82
C ILE A 359 32.09 6.71 19.93
N ASP A 360 32.05 5.75 20.85
CA ASP A 360 30.86 4.90 21.00
C ASP A 360 29.69 5.66 21.63
N LEU A 361 29.93 6.78 22.35
CA LEU A 361 28.90 7.69 22.79
C LEU A 361 28.27 8.43 21.60
N ALA A 362 29.05 8.78 20.59
CA ALA A 362 28.52 9.36 19.37
C ALA A 362 27.72 8.34 18.57
N LYS A 363 28.24 7.11 18.44
CA LYS A 363 27.56 6.01 17.77
C LYS A 363 26.25 5.60 18.44
N TYR A 364 26.20 5.67 19.79
CA TYR A 364 24.96 5.36 20.54
C TYR A 364 23.77 6.24 20.16
N LEU A 365 24.05 7.46 19.72
CA LEU A 365 23.05 8.40 19.23
C LEU A 365 22.75 8.25 17.72
N GLU A 366 23.54 7.43 17.01
CA GLU A 366 23.28 7.11 15.61
C GLU A 366 22.21 6.04 15.51
N ASN A 367 21.33 6.17 14.53
CA ASN A 367 20.49 5.08 14.13
C ASN A 367 20.96 4.54 12.78
N ALA A 368 20.67 3.28 12.48
CA ALA A 368 21.09 2.63 11.24
C ALA A 368 20.51 3.29 9.97
N ASN A 369 19.56 4.22 10.14
CA ASN A 369 18.83 4.90 9.06
C ASN A 369 19.19 6.41 8.98
N SER A 370 20.09 6.93 9.82
CA SER A 370 20.44 8.36 9.84
C SER A 370 20.94 8.85 8.47
N LEU A 371 21.60 8.01 7.70
CA LEU A 371 22.07 8.33 6.35
C LEU A 371 20.93 8.66 5.35
N LEU A 372 19.70 8.26 5.64
CA LEU A 372 18.54 8.60 4.79
C LEU A 372 18.15 10.08 4.89
N PHE A 373 18.47 10.73 6.00
CA PHE A 373 18.01 12.09 6.31
C PHE A 373 19.14 13.11 6.43
N ASP A 374 20.38 12.68 6.64
CA ASP A 374 21.52 13.56 6.99
C ASP A 374 22.51 13.82 5.84
N THR A 375 22.17 13.48 4.59
CA THR A 375 23.08 13.73 3.47
C THR A 375 22.93 15.18 2.98
N PRO A 376 23.90 16.07 3.13
CA PRO A 376 23.80 17.45 2.69
C PRO A 376 23.93 17.52 1.17
N VAL A 377 22.83 17.35 0.47
CA VAL A 377 22.70 17.56 -0.97
C VAL A 377 22.18 18.97 -1.26
N ILE A 378 22.42 19.46 -2.47
CA ILE A 378 21.90 20.77 -2.89
C ILE A 378 20.36 20.76 -2.91
N GLY A 379 19.77 19.65 -3.37
CA GLY A 379 18.30 19.48 -3.41
C GLY A 379 17.66 20.25 -4.56
N ALA A 380 16.52 20.89 -4.28
CA ALA A 380 15.74 21.60 -5.32
C ALA A 380 16.48 22.76 -5.96
N GLN A 381 16.56 22.78 -7.28
CA GLN A 381 17.05 23.90 -8.07
C GLN A 381 16.13 24.13 -9.27
N ILE A 382 15.89 25.40 -9.60
CA ILE A 382 15.06 25.78 -10.73
C ILE A 382 15.91 26.44 -11.81
N PHE A 383 15.79 25.94 -13.02
CA PHE A 383 16.45 26.48 -14.21
C PHE A 383 15.41 26.98 -15.20
N LYS A 384 15.80 28.01 -16.00
CA LYS A 384 15.00 28.56 -17.09
C LYS A 384 15.79 28.66 -18.35
N THR A 385 15.19 28.33 -19.48
CA THR A 385 15.65 28.67 -20.84
C THR A 385 14.62 29.60 -21.47
N THR A 386 15.07 30.50 -22.37
CA THR A 386 14.24 31.36 -23.22
C THR A 386 14.61 31.25 -24.68
N ASP A 387 15.48 30.32 -25.05
CA ASP A 387 16.02 30.09 -26.41
C ASP A 387 15.83 28.64 -26.89
N GLY A 388 14.86 27.93 -26.26
CA GLY A 388 14.49 26.56 -26.62
C GLY A 388 15.50 25.51 -26.18
N GLY A 389 16.21 25.77 -25.09
CA GLY A 389 17.15 24.83 -24.48
C GLY A 389 18.59 24.98 -24.95
N LYS A 390 18.92 26.02 -25.75
CA LYS A 390 20.31 26.29 -26.15
C LYS A 390 21.14 26.79 -24.97
N SER A 391 20.53 27.54 -24.05
CA SER A 391 21.13 27.94 -22.79
C SER A 391 20.14 27.83 -21.63
N TRP A 392 20.66 27.42 -20.45
CA TRP A 392 19.90 27.32 -19.22
C TRP A 392 20.52 28.17 -18.12
N LYS A 393 19.71 28.87 -17.35
CA LYS A 393 20.16 29.69 -16.23
C LYS A 393 19.39 29.31 -14.97
N LYS A 394 20.12 29.13 -13.85
CA LYS A 394 19.49 29.01 -12.53
C LYS A 394 18.74 30.30 -12.21
N THR A 395 17.51 30.20 -11.66
CA THR A 395 16.64 31.34 -11.46
C THR A 395 16.84 32.05 -10.13
N HIS A 396 17.41 31.37 -9.13
CA HIS A 396 17.59 31.83 -7.74
C HIS A 396 19.02 31.62 -7.27
N ASP A 397 19.47 32.43 -6.33
CA ASP A 397 20.82 32.37 -5.79
C ASP A 397 20.89 31.43 -4.53
N ASP A 398 19.93 31.54 -3.61
CA ASP A 398 19.88 30.77 -2.40
C ASP A 398 19.54 29.31 -2.62
N TYR A 399 19.81 28.44 -1.61
CA TYR A 399 19.29 27.08 -1.55
C TYR A 399 17.78 27.10 -1.27
N LEU A 400 17.05 26.25 -1.95
CA LEU A 400 15.62 26.00 -1.66
C LEU A 400 15.52 24.87 -0.62
N ASP A 401 15.77 25.22 0.64
CA ASP A 401 15.73 24.27 1.74
C ASP A 401 14.32 23.76 1.99
N ASP A 402 14.22 22.56 2.60
CA ASP A 402 12.97 21.93 3.02
C ASP A 402 11.92 21.67 1.90
N VAL A 403 12.32 21.77 0.63
CA VAL A 403 11.43 21.45 -0.50
C VAL A 403 11.41 19.94 -0.76
N VAL A 404 12.59 19.33 -0.93
CA VAL A 404 12.69 17.89 -1.25
C VAL A 404 13.62 17.11 -0.32
N TYR A 405 14.32 17.79 0.59
CA TYR A 405 15.35 17.16 1.45
C TYR A 405 16.34 16.30 0.64
N SER A 406 16.61 15.06 1.06
CA SER A 406 17.46 14.09 0.35
C SER A 406 16.67 13.09 -0.51
N TYR A 407 15.34 13.24 -0.60
CA TYR A 407 14.45 12.32 -1.32
C TYR A 407 13.69 12.99 -2.49
N GLY A 408 14.38 13.87 -3.22
CA GLY A 408 13.85 14.51 -4.43
C GLY A 408 13.44 13.53 -5.53
N TYR A 409 13.88 12.28 -5.44
CA TYR A 409 13.39 11.20 -6.30
C TYR A 409 11.87 11.01 -6.23
N TYR A 410 11.25 11.38 -5.12
CA TYR A 410 9.82 11.25 -4.88
C TYR A 410 8.99 12.40 -5.45
N PHE A 411 9.64 13.54 -5.66
CA PHE A 411 9.03 14.78 -6.14
C PHE A 411 9.60 15.21 -7.50
N GLY A 412 9.25 16.40 -7.94
CA GLY A 412 9.83 17.00 -9.16
C GLY A 412 8.78 17.66 -10.05
N MET A 413 7.59 17.92 -9.50
CA MET A 413 6.55 18.62 -10.25
C MET A 413 6.87 20.13 -10.30
N ILE A 414 6.83 20.70 -11.53
CA ILE A 414 6.84 22.13 -11.79
C ILE A 414 5.72 22.46 -12.77
N ARG A 415 5.07 23.60 -12.58
CA ARG A 415 4.05 24.13 -13.51
C ARG A 415 4.28 25.61 -13.72
N VAL A 416 3.98 26.09 -14.94
CA VAL A 416 3.97 27.51 -15.28
C VAL A 416 2.55 27.95 -15.57
N SER A 417 2.18 29.16 -15.11
CA SER A 417 0.86 29.71 -15.39
C SER A 417 0.67 29.94 -16.88
N PRO A 418 -0.41 29.51 -17.51
CA PRO A 418 -0.65 29.70 -18.94
C PRO A 418 -0.82 31.16 -19.37
N LYS A 419 -1.03 32.09 -18.41
CA LYS A 419 -1.22 33.54 -18.67
C LYS A 419 -0.01 34.38 -18.26
N ASN A 420 0.95 33.84 -17.51
CA ASN A 420 2.09 34.58 -16.99
C ASN A 420 3.34 33.70 -16.89
N GLN A 421 4.30 33.88 -17.81
CA GLN A 421 5.53 33.11 -17.79
C GLN A 421 6.37 33.21 -16.52
N ASN A 422 6.17 34.26 -15.71
CA ASN A 422 6.90 34.47 -14.46
C ASN A 422 6.20 33.88 -13.23
N GLN A 423 4.97 33.40 -13.39
CA GLN A 423 4.26 32.70 -12.32
C GLN A 423 4.43 31.20 -12.46
N ILE A 424 5.22 30.63 -11.55
CA ILE A 424 5.52 29.21 -11.53
C ILE A 424 5.18 28.59 -10.18
N TYR A 425 4.91 27.30 -10.18
CA TYR A 425 4.64 26.51 -9.00
C TYR A 425 5.58 25.32 -8.99
N ILE A 426 6.14 25.02 -7.82
CA ILE A 426 6.95 23.83 -7.60
C ILE A 426 6.37 23.03 -6.44
N ALA A 427 6.46 21.73 -6.53
CA ALA A 427 5.97 20.81 -5.53
C ALA A 427 7.05 19.85 -5.04
N GLY A 428 7.10 19.73 -3.76
CA GLY A 428 7.87 18.82 -2.95
C GLY A 428 7.06 18.50 -1.70
N VAL A 429 7.69 18.49 -0.54
CA VAL A 429 6.99 18.44 0.75
C VAL A 429 6.01 19.61 0.85
N PRO A 430 6.41 20.91 0.67
CA PRO A 430 5.45 21.99 0.47
C PRO A 430 5.15 22.20 -1.02
N ILE A 431 4.02 22.84 -1.28
CA ILE A 431 3.75 23.48 -2.57
C ILE A 431 4.10 24.97 -2.50
N LEU A 432 4.94 25.42 -3.43
CA LEU A 432 5.45 26.78 -3.46
C LEU A 432 5.04 27.48 -4.74
N ARG A 433 4.79 28.81 -4.65
CA ARG A 433 4.49 29.70 -5.77
C ARG A 433 5.55 30.79 -5.88
N SER A 434 6.05 31.02 -7.10
CA SER A 434 6.84 32.19 -7.47
C SER A 434 6.03 33.09 -8.40
N GLN A 435 6.22 34.41 -8.32
CA GLN A 435 5.61 35.41 -9.20
C GLN A 435 6.66 36.20 -10.00
N ASP A 436 7.94 35.90 -9.82
CA ASP A 436 9.08 36.62 -10.40
C ASP A 436 10.00 35.74 -11.25
N GLY A 437 9.43 34.62 -11.75
CA GLY A 437 10.15 33.70 -12.64
C GLY A 437 11.11 32.76 -11.89
N GLY A 438 10.82 32.47 -10.63
CA GLY A 438 11.59 31.53 -9.82
C GLY A 438 12.74 32.14 -9.03
N LYS A 439 12.78 33.49 -8.89
CA LYS A 439 13.78 34.15 -8.06
C LYS A 439 13.46 34.02 -6.58
N THR A 440 12.18 34.19 -6.22
CA THR A 440 11.66 34.03 -4.86
C THR A 440 10.44 33.13 -4.86
N PHE A 441 10.22 32.45 -3.71
CA PHE A 441 9.11 31.52 -3.53
C PHE A 441 8.36 31.80 -2.23
N LYS A 442 7.04 31.59 -2.27
CA LYS A 442 6.15 31.63 -1.11
C LYS A 442 5.38 30.33 -1.02
N SER A 443 5.28 29.75 0.17
CA SER A 443 4.42 28.61 0.43
C SER A 443 2.95 28.98 0.26
N ILE A 444 2.23 28.14 -0.46
CA ILE A 444 0.76 28.18 -0.60
C ILE A 444 0.12 26.93 0.01
N ASN A 445 0.87 26.23 0.86
CA ASN A 445 0.38 25.09 1.64
C ASN A 445 -0.66 25.56 2.65
N GLY A 446 -1.89 25.07 2.55
CA GLY A 446 -2.95 25.36 3.51
C GLY A 446 -2.90 24.44 4.73
N GLN A 447 -3.46 24.85 5.88
CA GLN A 447 -3.51 24.00 7.07
C GLN A 447 -4.39 22.75 6.90
N ASN A 448 -5.32 22.76 5.95
CA ASN A 448 -6.20 21.65 5.58
C ASN A 448 -5.72 20.90 4.35
N VAL A 449 -4.46 21.08 3.95
CA VAL A 449 -3.81 20.43 2.80
C VAL A 449 -2.70 19.52 3.32
N HIS A 450 -2.70 18.27 2.88
CA HIS A 450 -1.60 17.34 3.18
C HIS A 450 -0.32 17.82 2.48
N VAL A 451 0.81 17.57 3.08
CA VAL A 451 2.12 17.77 2.43
C VAL A 451 2.37 16.71 1.35
N ASP A 452 3.54 16.75 0.71
CA ASP A 452 3.97 15.79 -0.31
C ASP A 452 3.10 15.86 -1.58
N HIS A 453 3.37 16.92 -2.37
CA HIS A 453 2.58 17.27 -3.55
C HIS A 453 3.18 16.67 -4.82
N HIS A 454 2.33 16.08 -5.68
CA HIS A 454 2.75 15.37 -6.90
C HIS A 454 2.11 15.89 -8.17
N SER A 455 0.91 16.48 -8.10
CA SER A 455 0.23 17.00 -9.28
C SER A 455 -0.41 18.36 -9.01
N LEU A 456 -0.45 19.18 -10.05
CA LEU A 456 -1.12 20.49 -10.05
C LEU A 456 -1.66 20.77 -11.44
N TRP A 457 -2.95 21.02 -11.52
CA TRP A 457 -3.59 21.60 -12.68
C TRP A 457 -3.90 23.08 -12.46
N ILE A 458 -3.67 23.90 -13.48
CA ILE A 458 -3.94 25.33 -13.48
C ILE A 458 -4.97 25.61 -14.57
N ASN A 459 -6.08 26.24 -14.23
CA ASN A 459 -7.11 26.58 -15.20
C ASN A 459 -6.56 27.58 -16.25
N PRO A 460 -6.54 27.20 -17.56
CA PRO A 460 -6.00 28.06 -18.60
C PRO A 460 -6.80 29.35 -18.82
N ASN A 461 -8.07 29.37 -18.43
CA ASN A 461 -8.93 30.55 -18.56
C ASN A 461 -8.94 31.42 -17.30
N ASN A 462 -8.75 30.80 -16.12
CA ASN A 462 -8.70 31.48 -14.81
C ASN A 462 -7.55 30.95 -13.96
N PRO A 463 -6.34 31.51 -14.03
CA PRO A 463 -5.16 31.00 -13.31
C PRO A 463 -5.26 31.00 -11.79
N ASN A 464 -6.31 31.63 -11.22
CA ASN A 464 -6.59 31.57 -9.78
C ASN A 464 -7.26 30.24 -9.37
N HIS A 465 -7.81 29.50 -10.33
CA HIS A 465 -8.42 28.20 -10.09
C HIS A 465 -7.34 27.10 -10.29
N LEU A 466 -7.03 26.40 -9.19
CA LEU A 466 -6.03 25.34 -9.10
C LEU A 466 -6.68 24.07 -8.58
N ILE A 467 -6.24 22.91 -9.09
CA ILE A 467 -6.54 21.60 -8.49
C ILE A 467 -5.20 20.94 -8.19
N ASN A 468 -5.01 20.58 -6.93
CA ASN A 468 -3.76 20.00 -6.42
C ASN A 468 -3.99 18.56 -5.94
N GLY A 469 -3.07 17.68 -6.30
CA GLY A 469 -2.99 16.31 -5.79
C GLY A 469 -1.77 16.10 -4.92
N ASN A 470 -1.97 15.46 -3.76
CA ASN A 470 -0.93 15.19 -2.76
C ASN A 470 -1.16 13.82 -2.11
N ASP A 471 -0.35 13.46 -1.09
CA ASP A 471 -0.46 12.18 -0.40
C ASP A 471 -1.71 12.06 0.50
N GLY A 472 -2.44 13.13 0.67
CA GLY A 472 -3.74 13.16 1.36
C GLY A 472 -4.96 13.31 0.43
N GLY A 473 -4.77 13.25 -0.91
CA GLY A 473 -5.85 13.34 -1.88
C GLY A 473 -5.88 14.64 -2.67
N VAL A 474 -7.08 15.16 -2.95
CA VAL A 474 -7.33 16.31 -3.85
C VAL A 474 -7.74 17.54 -3.08
N ASN A 475 -7.20 18.70 -3.49
CA ASN A 475 -7.58 20.01 -2.98
C ASN A 475 -7.83 20.97 -4.14
N ILE A 476 -8.86 21.83 -4.02
CA ILE A 476 -9.25 22.81 -5.02
C ILE A 476 -9.10 24.22 -4.45
N SER A 477 -8.53 25.15 -5.20
CA SER A 477 -8.42 26.56 -4.86
C SER A 477 -8.98 27.43 -5.97
N TYR A 478 -9.68 28.52 -5.60
CA TYR A 478 -10.18 29.56 -6.51
C TYR A 478 -9.51 30.91 -6.33
N ASN A 479 -8.52 30.98 -5.45
CA ASN A 479 -7.78 32.21 -5.14
C ASN A 479 -6.26 31.96 -5.16
N ASN A 480 -5.79 31.20 -6.18
CA ASN A 480 -4.38 31.00 -6.44
C ASN A 480 -3.60 30.32 -5.29
N GLY A 481 -4.27 29.44 -4.55
CA GLY A 481 -3.67 28.67 -3.46
C GLY A 481 -3.67 29.39 -2.09
N ASP A 482 -4.28 30.55 -1.96
CA ASP A 482 -4.37 31.21 -0.64
C ASP A 482 -5.34 30.47 0.30
N ASN A 483 -6.36 29.81 -0.25
CA ASN A 483 -7.27 28.91 0.48
C ASN A 483 -7.59 27.66 -0.36
N TRP A 484 -7.87 26.53 0.30
CA TRP A 484 -8.12 25.25 -0.32
C TRP A 484 -9.38 24.56 0.21
N ILE A 485 -10.11 23.94 -0.70
CA ILE A 485 -11.23 23.04 -0.42
C ILE A 485 -10.69 21.60 -0.47
N LYS A 486 -10.92 20.82 0.56
CA LYS A 486 -10.52 19.40 0.62
C LYS A 486 -11.62 18.51 0.07
N CYS A 487 -11.27 17.59 -0.85
CA CYS A 487 -12.17 16.55 -1.37
C CYS A 487 -11.92 15.23 -0.62
N ASN A 488 -12.90 14.74 0.15
CA ASN A 488 -12.72 13.65 1.14
C ASN A 488 -13.54 12.40 0.85
N THR A 489 -14.07 12.21 -0.35
CA THR A 489 -14.98 11.09 -0.62
C THR A 489 -14.35 9.80 -1.13
N PRO A 490 -13.22 9.78 -1.86
CA PRO A 490 -12.59 8.53 -2.29
C PRO A 490 -12.03 7.70 -1.15
N ALA A 491 -12.33 6.39 -1.14
CA ALA A 491 -11.77 5.43 -0.19
C ALA A 491 -10.51 4.79 -0.80
N VAL A 492 -9.39 5.50 -0.71
CA VAL A 492 -8.11 5.15 -1.35
C VAL A 492 -6.93 5.05 -0.37
N GLY A 493 -7.21 4.82 0.90
CA GLY A 493 -6.19 4.65 1.94
C GLY A 493 -5.22 3.51 1.62
N GLN A 494 -3.91 3.76 1.82
CA GLN A 494 -2.80 2.82 1.56
C GLN A 494 -2.37 2.15 2.87
N PHE A 495 -3.09 1.10 3.29
CA PHE A 495 -2.78 0.39 4.53
C PHE A 495 -1.53 -0.49 4.40
N TYR A 496 -0.66 -0.42 5.42
CA TYR A 496 0.41 -1.37 5.65
C TYR A 496 -0.06 -2.57 6.48
N ALA A 497 -0.87 -2.31 7.51
CA ALA A 497 -1.40 -3.33 8.40
C ALA A 497 -2.75 -2.89 8.98
N ILE A 498 -3.58 -3.88 9.36
CA ILE A 498 -4.86 -3.67 10.02
C ILE A 498 -4.99 -4.55 11.27
N TYR A 499 -5.88 -4.18 12.16
CA TYR A 499 -6.24 -4.94 13.36
C TYR A 499 -7.72 -4.79 13.66
N ALA A 500 -8.34 -5.78 14.27
CA ALA A 500 -9.71 -5.70 14.82
C ALA A 500 -9.70 -6.09 16.29
N ASP A 501 -10.35 -5.28 17.14
CA ASP A 501 -10.50 -5.63 18.55
C ASP A 501 -11.63 -6.66 18.79
N GLU A 502 -11.79 -7.10 20.03
CA GLU A 502 -12.78 -8.09 20.43
C GLU A 502 -14.04 -7.44 21.05
N GLN A 503 -14.27 -6.13 20.88
CA GLN A 503 -15.46 -5.45 21.35
C GLN A 503 -16.70 -5.84 20.53
N SER A 504 -17.90 -5.56 21.05
CA SER A 504 -19.16 -5.72 20.31
C SER A 504 -19.99 -4.43 20.39
N PRO A 505 -20.13 -3.67 19.29
CA PRO A 505 -19.47 -3.87 17.97
C PRO A 505 -17.96 -3.64 18.05
N TYR A 506 -17.18 -4.41 17.29
CA TYR A 506 -15.73 -4.30 17.25
C TYR A 506 -15.29 -3.06 16.47
N LYS A 507 -14.08 -2.58 16.77
CA LYS A 507 -13.43 -1.48 16.04
C LYS A 507 -12.32 -2.03 15.15
N VAL A 508 -12.07 -1.30 14.07
CA VAL A 508 -11.01 -1.59 13.11
C VAL A 508 -9.93 -0.53 13.26
N TYR A 509 -8.68 -0.98 13.34
CA TYR A 509 -7.49 -0.15 13.45
C TYR A 509 -6.61 -0.37 12.22
N GLY A 510 -5.83 0.62 11.83
CA GLY A 510 -4.83 0.41 10.80
C GLY A 510 -3.85 1.55 10.65
N GLY A 511 -2.66 1.19 10.20
CA GLY A 511 -1.58 2.11 9.85
C GLY A 511 -1.49 2.29 8.34
N LEU A 512 -1.45 3.55 7.90
CA LEU A 512 -1.43 3.95 6.50
C LEU A 512 -0.11 4.62 6.14
N GLN A 513 0.33 4.39 4.92
CA GLN A 513 1.40 5.17 4.33
C GLN A 513 1.01 6.66 4.35
N ASP A 514 1.93 7.52 4.77
CA ASP A 514 1.85 8.98 4.81
C ASP A 514 0.72 9.56 5.68
N ASN A 515 -0.25 8.76 6.11
CA ASN A 515 -1.50 9.22 6.70
C ASN A 515 -1.73 8.76 8.14
N GLY A 516 -0.73 8.18 8.80
CA GLY A 516 -0.76 7.84 10.22
C GLY A 516 -1.57 6.59 10.58
N VAL A 517 -1.96 6.50 11.85
CA VAL A 517 -2.70 5.37 12.42
C VAL A 517 -4.11 5.82 12.80
N TRP A 518 -5.11 5.04 12.43
CA TRP A 518 -6.52 5.36 12.65
C TRP A 518 -7.27 4.22 13.30
N VAL A 519 -8.39 4.56 13.95
CA VAL A 519 -9.39 3.62 14.48
C VAL A 519 -10.78 4.04 14.04
N GLY A 520 -11.60 3.08 13.62
CA GLY A 520 -12.97 3.33 13.18
C GLY A 520 -13.91 2.17 13.44
N PRO A 521 -15.21 2.33 13.10
CA PRO A 521 -16.20 1.29 13.23
C PRO A 521 -16.08 0.24 12.13
N ASN A 522 -16.60 -0.94 12.37
CA ASN A 522 -16.68 -2.05 11.40
C ASN A 522 -17.83 -1.89 10.38
N ASN A 523 -18.61 -0.80 10.44
CA ASN A 523 -19.81 -0.56 9.64
C ASN A 523 -19.92 0.91 9.24
N TYR A 524 -18.84 1.47 8.74
CA TYR A 524 -18.79 2.85 8.30
C TYR A 524 -20.00 3.23 7.42
N LYS A 525 -20.66 4.34 7.79
CA LYS A 525 -21.70 4.99 7.00
C LYS A 525 -21.57 6.49 7.14
N ALA A 526 -21.61 7.21 6.02
CA ALA A 526 -21.74 8.66 6.05
C ALA A 526 -23.05 9.05 6.75
N SER A 527 -23.02 10.06 7.61
CA SER A 527 -24.18 10.56 8.33
C SER A 527 -24.13 12.08 8.45
N VAL A 528 -25.28 12.68 8.72
CA VAL A 528 -25.43 14.13 8.95
C VAL A 528 -24.53 14.61 10.10
N LYS A 529 -24.36 13.80 11.14
CA LYS A 529 -23.52 14.09 12.31
C LYS A 529 -22.08 14.39 11.97
N TRP A 530 -21.53 13.78 10.91
CA TRP A 530 -20.20 14.14 10.44
C TRP A 530 -20.08 15.62 10.09
N HIS A 531 -21.07 16.16 9.39
CA HIS A 531 -21.06 17.56 8.97
C HIS A 531 -21.50 18.53 10.09
N GLU A 532 -22.50 18.14 10.88
CA GLU A 532 -23.08 19.00 11.92
C GLU A 532 -22.24 19.02 13.21
N GLU A 533 -21.68 17.89 13.60
CA GLU A 533 -21.00 17.71 14.89
C GLU A 533 -19.50 17.41 14.75
N GLY A 534 -18.97 17.37 13.52
CA GLY A 534 -17.58 16.98 13.25
C GLY A 534 -17.27 15.53 13.63
N GLU A 535 -18.28 14.68 13.78
CA GLU A 535 -18.13 13.27 14.18
C GLU A 535 -17.76 12.39 12.99
N TYR A 536 -16.59 12.62 12.40
CA TYR A 536 -16.05 11.64 11.44
C TYR A 536 -15.84 10.30 12.14
N PRO A 537 -16.31 9.19 11.56
CA PRO A 537 -16.32 7.89 12.25
C PRO A 537 -14.93 7.35 12.61
N TYR A 538 -13.93 7.67 11.80
CA TYR A 538 -12.54 7.29 12.09
C TYR A 538 -11.85 8.38 12.89
N LYS A 539 -11.08 7.98 13.90
CA LYS A 539 -10.29 8.87 14.76
C LYS A 539 -8.81 8.56 14.57
N ARG A 540 -8.00 9.60 14.39
CA ARG A 540 -6.55 9.49 14.29
C ARG A 540 -5.95 9.17 15.66
N ILE A 541 -5.03 8.19 15.69
CA ILE A 541 -4.28 7.81 16.88
C ILE A 541 -2.93 8.52 16.90
N MET A 542 -2.21 8.49 15.76
CA MET A 542 -0.92 9.19 15.62
C MET A 542 -0.62 9.49 14.15
N GLY A 543 0.43 10.30 13.90
CA GLY A 543 0.93 10.67 12.57
C GLY A 543 2.09 9.82 12.08
N GLY A 544 2.72 10.25 10.98
CA GLY A 544 3.81 9.57 10.29
C GLY A 544 3.28 8.48 9.35
N ASP A 545 4.17 7.59 8.87
CA ASP A 545 3.77 6.34 8.22
C ASP A 545 3.30 5.37 9.27
N GLY A 546 1.99 5.20 9.38
CA GLY A 546 1.41 4.34 10.40
C GLY A 546 1.74 2.87 10.16
N MET A 547 2.14 2.17 11.23
CA MET A 547 2.59 0.79 11.18
C MET A 547 1.58 -0.17 11.81
N GLN A 548 2.04 -1.34 12.21
CA GLN A 548 1.21 -2.35 12.86
C GLN A 548 0.57 -1.81 14.14
N VAL A 549 -0.60 -2.34 14.45
CA VAL A 549 -1.37 -2.01 15.66
C VAL A 549 -1.56 -3.28 16.47
N GLN A 550 -1.33 -3.20 17.78
CA GLN A 550 -1.73 -4.22 18.74
C GLN A 550 -2.61 -3.55 19.80
N VAL A 551 -3.67 -4.23 20.23
CA VAL A 551 -4.61 -3.70 21.23
C VAL A 551 -4.65 -4.65 22.42
N ASP A 552 -4.50 -4.13 23.62
CA ASP A 552 -4.62 -4.93 24.86
C ASP A 552 -6.07 -5.42 25.00
N LYS A 553 -6.27 -6.74 24.97
CA LYS A 553 -7.59 -7.36 25.05
C LYS A 553 -8.32 -7.09 26.36
N ARG A 554 -7.59 -6.79 27.43
CA ARG A 554 -8.12 -6.47 28.77
C ARG A 554 -8.62 -5.02 28.85
N ASN A 555 -7.99 -4.11 28.08
CA ASN A 555 -8.36 -2.70 27.99
C ASN A 555 -8.12 -2.17 26.55
N PRO A 556 -9.16 -2.10 25.73
CA PRO A 556 -9.03 -1.68 24.33
C PRO A 556 -8.64 -0.22 24.14
N ASN A 557 -8.53 0.57 25.21
CA ASN A 557 -7.95 1.90 25.15
C ASN A 557 -6.41 1.89 25.15
N ILE A 558 -5.77 0.78 25.54
CA ILE A 558 -4.33 0.61 25.47
C ILE A 558 -3.96 0.03 24.10
N VAL A 559 -3.24 0.83 23.33
CA VAL A 559 -2.84 0.52 21.96
C VAL A 559 -1.32 0.63 21.84
N TYR A 560 -0.71 -0.35 21.20
CA TYR A 560 0.69 -0.35 20.81
C TYR A 560 0.77 -0.13 19.32
N THR A 561 1.34 0.99 18.90
CA THR A 561 1.48 1.35 17.49
C THR A 561 2.59 2.37 17.31
N GLY A 562 2.95 2.66 16.07
CA GLY A 562 4.06 3.56 15.81
C GLY A 562 4.15 3.99 14.35
N TYR A 563 5.29 4.54 14.02
CA TYR A 563 5.67 4.94 12.68
C TYR A 563 6.97 4.23 12.26
N GLN A 564 7.44 4.49 11.08
CA GLN A 564 8.54 3.78 10.42
C GLN A 564 9.77 3.56 11.32
N PHE A 565 10.51 2.49 11.05
CA PHE A 565 11.76 2.10 11.72
C PHE A 565 11.64 1.76 13.21
N GLY A 566 10.51 1.15 13.60
CA GLY A 566 10.32 0.65 14.96
C GLY A 566 10.08 1.74 16.01
N ASN A 567 9.72 2.95 15.58
CA ASN A 567 9.34 4.01 16.52
C ASN A 567 7.93 3.73 17.06
N TYR A 568 7.86 2.82 18.04
CA TYR A 568 6.62 2.39 18.66
C TYR A 568 6.33 3.09 19.97
N PHE A 569 5.04 3.20 20.27
CA PHE A 569 4.50 3.80 21.49
C PHE A 569 3.43 2.90 22.10
N ARG A 570 3.35 2.86 23.41
CA ARG A 570 2.17 2.47 24.18
C ARG A 570 1.31 3.70 24.39
N ILE A 571 0.10 3.69 23.86
CA ILE A 571 -0.82 4.84 23.87
C ILE A 571 -2.06 4.46 24.67
N ASN A 572 -2.45 5.31 25.62
CA ASN A 572 -3.77 5.24 26.25
C ASN A 572 -4.70 6.25 25.54
N ARG A 573 -5.65 5.73 24.77
CA ARG A 573 -6.60 6.51 23.99
C ARG A 573 -7.64 7.26 24.82
N GLU A 574 -7.83 6.88 26.08
CA GLU A 574 -8.77 7.53 26.98
C GLU A 574 -8.24 8.89 27.47
N ASN A 575 -6.98 8.96 27.84
CA ASN A 575 -6.36 10.16 28.39
C ASN A 575 -5.27 10.77 27.50
N GLY A 576 -4.98 10.15 26.35
CA GLY A 576 -3.98 10.65 25.38
C GLY A 576 -2.52 10.44 25.79
N SER A 577 -2.23 9.77 26.92
CA SER A 577 -0.86 9.52 27.33
C SER A 577 -0.12 8.57 26.38
N GLN A 578 1.17 8.86 26.14
CA GLN A 578 2.02 8.09 25.22
C GLN A 578 3.36 7.80 25.89
N GLN A 579 3.79 6.54 25.81
CA GLN A 579 5.11 6.08 26.24
C GLN A 579 5.86 5.51 25.05
N TYR A 580 7.04 6.06 24.76
CA TYR A 580 7.95 5.52 23.74
C TYR A 580 8.55 4.21 24.20
N ILE A 581 8.51 3.16 23.34
CA ILE A 581 8.84 1.78 23.73
C ILE A 581 9.84 1.09 22.79
N GLN A 582 10.62 1.80 21.99
CA GLN A 582 11.62 1.17 21.11
C GLN A 582 12.79 0.60 21.93
N PRO A 583 13.24 -0.65 21.72
CA PRO A 583 14.46 -1.18 22.33
C PRO A 583 15.71 -0.42 21.85
N LYS A 584 16.62 -0.14 22.76
CA LYS A 584 17.93 0.47 22.47
C LYS A 584 19.04 -0.53 22.67
N HIS A 585 20.07 -0.45 21.79
CA HIS A 585 21.29 -1.25 21.89
C HIS A 585 22.14 -0.82 23.11
N GLU A 586 23.03 -1.69 23.55
CA GLU A 586 23.97 -1.37 24.63
C GLU A 586 25.06 -0.41 24.13
N LEU A 587 25.56 0.41 25.04
CA LEU A 587 26.65 1.33 24.74
C LEU A 587 27.91 0.53 24.35
N GLY A 588 28.43 0.78 23.14
CA GLY A 588 29.54 0.03 22.53
C GLY A 588 29.11 -1.02 21.53
N GLU A 589 27.83 -1.37 21.48
CA GLU A 589 27.30 -2.20 20.42
C GLU A 589 26.90 -1.38 19.17
N SER A 590 26.76 -2.07 18.04
CA SER A 590 26.22 -1.45 16.83
C SER A 590 24.73 -1.17 17.00
N PRO A 591 24.21 -0.04 16.46
CA PRO A 591 22.79 0.26 16.48
C PRO A 591 21.96 -0.86 15.87
N TYR A 592 20.82 -1.18 16.50
CA TYR A 592 19.89 -2.15 15.95
C TYR A 592 19.34 -1.64 14.61
N ARG A 593 19.20 -2.57 13.66
CA ARG A 593 18.55 -2.30 12.38
C ARG A 593 17.08 -2.60 12.51
N PHE A 594 16.24 -1.64 12.13
CA PHE A 594 14.79 -1.79 12.10
C PHE A 594 14.26 -1.62 10.68
N ASN A 595 13.34 -2.48 10.29
CA ASN A 595 12.64 -2.36 9.01
C ASN A 595 11.79 -1.09 8.96
N TRP A 596 11.46 -0.64 7.75
CA TRP A 596 10.43 0.38 7.58
C TRP A 596 9.13 -0.05 8.27
N GLN A 597 8.68 -1.27 8.00
CA GLN A 597 7.55 -1.91 8.69
C GLN A 597 8.09 -2.88 9.75
N THR A 598 8.63 -2.35 10.83
CA THR A 598 9.13 -3.16 11.94
C THR A 598 8.00 -3.98 12.57
N PRO A 599 8.13 -5.31 12.71
CA PRO A 599 7.08 -6.14 13.29
C PRO A 599 7.02 -5.99 14.82
N ILE A 600 5.80 -5.85 15.35
CA ILE A 600 5.48 -5.87 16.78
C ILE A 600 4.40 -6.93 17.03
N HIS A 601 4.52 -7.68 18.12
CA HIS A 601 3.58 -8.72 18.49
C HIS A 601 3.28 -8.68 20.00
N LEU A 602 2.01 -8.59 20.35
CA LEU A 602 1.52 -8.70 21.72
C LEU A 602 1.21 -10.18 21.99
N SER A 603 1.86 -10.75 23.03
CA SER A 603 1.73 -12.18 23.32
C SER A 603 0.28 -12.61 23.52
N VAL A 604 -0.08 -13.72 22.89
CA VAL A 604 -1.41 -14.32 23.06
C VAL A 604 -1.60 -14.96 24.44
N HIS A 605 -0.50 -15.27 25.15
CA HIS A 605 -0.50 -15.92 26.47
C HIS A 605 -0.52 -14.92 27.62
N ASN A 606 0.11 -13.74 27.45
CA ASN A 606 0.13 -12.70 28.47
C ASN A 606 0.24 -11.32 27.84
N GLN A 607 -0.76 -10.49 28.05
CA GLN A 607 -0.88 -9.15 27.46
C GLN A 607 0.10 -8.11 28.05
N ASP A 608 0.97 -8.48 28.99
CA ASP A 608 2.08 -7.66 29.46
C ASP A 608 3.37 -7.92 28.65
N ILE A 609 3.39 -8.99 27.85
CA ILE A 609 4.53 -9.40 27.06
C ILE A 609 4.41 -8.90 25.63
N LEU A 610 5.43 -8.15 25.21
CA LEU A 610 5.61 -7.65 23.85
C LEU A 610 6.85 -8.23 23.21
N TYR A 611 6.76 -8.49 21.89
CA TYR A 611 7.91 -8.79 21.05
C TYR A 611 8.06 -7.70 20.00
N LEU A 612 9.29 -7.29 19.70
CA LEU A 612 9.63 -6.32 18.67
C LEU A 612 10.85 -6.80 17.87
N GLY A 613 10.73 -6.80 16.54
CA GLY A 613 11.73 -7.34 15.64
C GLY A 613 12.62 -6.25 15.05
N GLY A 614 13.90 -6.19 15.46
CA GLY A 614 14.96 -5.50 14.74
C GLY A 614 15.74 -6.48 13.85
N ASN A 615 17.07 -6.39 13.85
CA ASN A 615 17.91 -7.52 13.40
C ASN A 615 17.99 -8.64 14.45
N LYS A 616 17.65 -8.33 15.69
CA LYS A 616 17.43 -9.27 16.79
C LYS A 616 15.95 -9.27 17.18
N LEU A 617 15.48 -10.33 17.82
CA LEU A 617 14.16 -10.34 18.45
C LEU A 617 14.29 -9.84 19.89
N HIS A 618 13.49 -8.85 20.25
CA HIS A 618 13.41 -8.27 21.59
C HIS A 618 12.11 -8.69 22.26
N ARG A 619 12.17 -8.93 23.58
CA ARG A 619 11.02 -9.21 24.44
C ARG A 619 10.96 -8.21 25.59
N SER A 620 9.77 -7.71 25.87
CA SER A 620 9.45 -6.98 27.09
C SER A 620 8.46 -7.80 27.90
N LEU A 621 8.62 -7.84 29.23
CA LEU A 621 7.71 -8.49 30.17
C LEU A 621 6.80 -7.47 30.89
N ASN A 622 6.97 -6.18 30.64
CA ASN A 622 6.32 -5.07 31.32
C ASN A 622 5.79 -4.00 30.33
N LYS A 623 5.10 -4.43 29.27
CA LYS A 623 4.40 -3.54 28.32
C LYS A 623 5.31 -2.60 27.53
N GLY A 624 6.58 -2.97 27.34
CA GLY A 624 7.55 -2.19 26.57
C GLY A 624 8.36 -1.21 27.41
N ASP A 625 8.25 -1.20 28.73
CA ASP A 625 9.05 -0.31 29.59
C ASP A 625 10.51 -0.75 29.62
N GLU A 626 10.77 -2.06 29.63
CA GLU A 626 12.11 -2.64 29.55
C GLU A 626 12.15 -3.73 28.49
N TRP A 627 13.31 -3.89 27.84
CA TRP A 627 13.54 -4.81 26.76
C TRP A 627 14.76 -5.67 26.95
N GLU A 628 14.64 -6.94 26.61
CA GLU A 628 15.71 -7.93 26.53
C GLU A 628 15.84 -8.44 25.09
N ALA A 629 17.05 -8.51 24.56
CA ALA A 629 17.29 -9.23 23.31
C ALA A 629 17.31 -10.72 23.60
N ILE A 630 16.36 -11.47 23.04
CA ILE A 630 16.22 -12.93 23.21
C ILE A 630 16.79 -13.71 22.03
N SER A 631 17.58 -13.07 21.18
CA SER A 631 18.29 -13.69 20.07
C SER A 631 19.57 -12.93 19.75
N ASP A 632 20.50 -13.60 19.08
CA ASP A 632 21.52 -12.96 18.26
C ASP A 632 20.91 -12.35 16.98
N ASP A 633 21.77 -11.87 16.06
CA ASP A 633 21.33 -11.39 14.75
C ASP A 633 20.73 -12.57 13.93
N LEU A 634 19.41 -12.53 13.67
CA LEU A 634 18.67 -13.57 12.95
C LEU A 634 18.61 -13.31 11.44
N THR A 635 19.46 -12.44 10.92
CA THR A 635 19.53 -12.03 9.52
C THR A 635 20.88 -12.43 8.91
N LYS A 636 21.06 -12.20 7.61
CA LYS A 636 22.36 -12.34 6.93
C LYS A 636 23.30 -11.15 7.20
N GLY A 637 22.86 -10.19 8.02
CA GLY A 637 23.56 -8.94 8.28
C GLY A 637 23.13 -7.79 7.36
N GLY A 638 23.52 -6.55 7.76
CA GLY A 638 23.24 -5.36 6.96
C GLY A 638 24.06 -5.33 5.67
N LYS A 639 23.49 -4.77 4.60
CA LYS A 639 24.21 -4.45 3.36
C LYS A 639 24.56 -2.97 3.32
N LYS A 640 25.67 -2.61 2.67
CA LYS A 640 26.01 -1.20 2.44
C LYS A 640 24.96 -0.58 1.50
N GLY A 641 24.28 0.47 1.96
CA GLY A 641 23.24 1.17 1.22
C GLY A 641 22.54 2.21 2.09
N ASN A 642 21.57 2.86 1.53
CA ASN A 642 20.76 3.92 2.15
C ASN A 642 19.33 3.48 2.49
N VAL A 643 19.05 2.18 2.45
CA VAL A 643 17.76 1.58 2.85
C VAL A 643 18.03 0.53 3.90
N ALA A 644 17.24 0.53 4.98
CA ALA A 644 17.34 -0.50 6.03
C ALA A 644 17.14 -1.90 5.45
N TYR A 645 18.04 -2.81 5.78
CA TYR A 645 18.08 -4.19 5.31
C TYR A 645 18.79 -5.11 6.31
N GLY A 646 18.53 -6.41 6.25
CA GLY A 646 18.96 -7.35 7.27
C GLY A 646 18.16 -7.12 8.56
N THR A 647 16.83 -7.18 8.44
CA THR A 647 15.88 -6.87 9.51
C THR A 647 14.74 -7.88 9.54
N LEU A 648 14.14 -8.10 10.72
CA LEU A 648 12.94 -8.92 10.85
C LEU A 648 11.73 -8.20 10.25
N THR A 649 10.85 -8.97 9.63
CA THR A 649 9.66 -8.50 8.92
C THR A 649 8.36 -9.10 9.46
N SER A 650 8.46 -10.24 10.16
CA SER A 650 7.30 -10.95 10.69
C SER A 650 7.65 -11.67 11.99
N ILE A 651 6.70 -11.66 12.94
CA ILE A 651 6.78 -12.40 14.21
C ILE A 651 5.46 -13.13 14.39
N SER A 652 5.51 -14.39 14.82
CA SER A 652 4.33 -15.16 15.19
C SER A 652 4.60 -16.06 16.39
N GLU A 653 3.86 -15.88 17.47
CA GLU A 653 3.86 -16.76 18.61
C GLU A 653 2.75 -17.82 18.46
N SER A 654 3.07 -19.07 18.75
CA SER A 654 2.09 -20.17 18.72
C SER A 654 1.05 -20.03 19.84
N PRO A 655 -0.25 -20.19 19.56
CA PRO A 655 -1.26 -20.15 20.62
C PRO A 655 -1.22 -21.39 21.54
N PHE A 656 -0.51 -22.44 21.15
CA PHE A 656 -0.44 -23.70 21.91
C PHE A 656 0.67 -23.74 22.95
N GLN A 657 1.73 -22.89 22.76
CA GLN A 657 2.89 -22.94 23.66
C GLN A 657 3.52 -21.56 23.74
N PHE A 658 3.59 -21.00 24.95
CA PHE A 658 4.41 -19.83 25.24
C PHE A 658 5.86 -20.08 24.89
N GLY A 659 6.47 -19.12 24.18
CA GLY A 659 7.87 -19.20 23.74
C GLY A 659 8.12 -20.09 22.52
N LEU A 660 7.08 -20.68 21.89
CA LEU A 660 7.21 -21.19 20.52
C LEU A 660 6.97 -20.03 19.55
N ILE A 661 8.05 -19.48 19.02
CA ILE A 661 8.03 -18.24 18.22
C ILE A 661 8.73 -18.45 16.88
N TYR A 662 8.10 -17.96 15.83
CA TYR A 662 8.64 -17.92 14.47
C TYR A 662 8.91 -16.49 14.07
N VAL A 663 10.03 -16.25 13.37
CA VAL A 663 10.38 -14.93 12.81
C VAL A 663 10.85 -15.08 11.38
N GLY A 664 10.49 -14.09 10.55
CA GLY A 664 10.94 -13.96 9.16
C GLY A 664 11.71 -12.67 8.94
N SER A 665 12.63 -12.63 7.95
CA SER A 665 13.47 -11.48 7.63
C SER A 665 13.36 -11.03 6.18
N ASP A 666 13.80 -9.80 5.90
CA ASP A 666 13.80 -9.19 4.57
C ASP A 666 14.87 -9.79 3.62
N ASP A 667 15.77 -10.58 4.14
CA ASP A 667 16.83 -11.29 3.39
C ASP A 667 16.59 -12.81 3.25
N GLY A 668 15.33 -13.25 3.53
CA GLY A 668 14.82 -14.57 3.22
C GLY A 668 15.09 -15.64 4.27
N LEU A 669 15.44 -15.25 5.51
CA LEU A 669 15.60 -16.21 6.59
C LEU A 669 14.32 -16.36 7.41
N ILE A 670 14.05 -17.58 7.83
CA ILE A 670 13.03 -17.91 8.83
C ILE A 670 13.70 -18.69 9.95
N HIS A 671 13.44 -18.29 11.17
CA HIS A 671 13.93 -18.96 12.37
C HIS A 671 12.77 -19.34 13.30
N VAL A 672 12.99 -20.38 14.10
CA VAL A 672 12.08 -20.82 15.15
C VAL A 672 12.82 -21.01 16.46
N THR A 673 12.21 -20.60 17.55
CA THR A 673 12.56 -21.00 18.92
C THR A 673 11.38 -21.77 19.54
N LYS A 674 11.70 -22.80 20.34
CA LYS A 674 10.68 -23.58 21.07
C LYS A 674 10.72 -23.34 22.57
N ASN A 675 11.65 -22.53 23.03
CA ASN A 675 11.95 -22.29 24.45
C ASN A 675 12.12 -20.80 24.80
N GLY A 676 11.43 -19.92 24.07
CA GLY A 676 11.37 -18.49 24.36
C GLY A 676 12.66 -17.72 24.11
N GLY A 677 13.48 -18.20 23.18
CA GLY A 677 14.74 -17.55 22.78
C GLY A 677 15.99 -18.23 23.33
N GLY A 678 15.88 -19.34 24.07
CA GLY A 678 17.04 -20.09 24.54
C GLY A 678 17.87 -20.68 23.41
N ASP A 679 17.17 -21.21 22.38
CA ASP A 679 17.79 -21.70 21.15
C ASP A 679 17.00 -21.20 19.93
N TRP A 680 17.72 -20.96 18.82
CA TRP A 680 17.14 -20.57 17.55
C TRP A 680 17.59 -21.51 16.44
N GLN A 681 16.63 -22.06 15.70
CA GLN A 681 16.87 -22.92 14.55
C GLN A 681 16.45 -22.22 13.25
N LYS A 682 17.38 -22.13 12.28
CA LYS A 682 17.05 -21.71 10.91
C LYS A 682 16.28 -22.81 10.20
N ILE A 683 15.11 -22.46 9.61
CA ILE A 683 14.19 -23.41 8.97
C ILE A 683 13.89 -23.06 7.50
N SER A 684 14.59 -22.09 6.90
CA SER A 684 14.37 -21.59 5.52
C SER A 684 15.34 -22.17 4.48
N ASN A 685 15.95 -23.33 4.70
CA ASN A 685 17.01 -23.85 3.83
C ASN A 685 16.56 -24.24 2.41
N SER A 686 15.28 -24.58 2.24
CA SER A 686 14.67 -24.99 0.97
C SER A 686 14.01 -23.84 0.18
N PHE A 687 14.06 -22.61 0.69
CA PHE A 687 13.39 -21.49 0.06
C PHE A 687 14.26 -20.82 -1.01
N PRO A 688 13.65 -20.12 -1.98
CA PRO A 688 14.38 -19.20 -2.84
C PRO A 688 15.18 -18.21 -2.00
N GLN A 689 16.44 -17.99 -2.37
CA GLN A 689 17.35 -17.15 -1.59
C GLN A 689 17.04 -15.67 -1.75
N ASP A 690 17.26 -14.89 -0.69
CA ASP A 690 17.19 -13.43 -0.64
C ASP A 690 15.81 -12.82 -0.89
N LEU A 691 14.73 -13.61 -0.98
CA LEU A 691 13.39 -13.06 -1.11
C LEU A 691 12.83 -12.65 0.27
N TRP A 692 12.16 -11.51 0.30
CA TRP A 692 11.54 -10.97 1.50
C TRP A 692 10.50 -11.93 2.08
N VAL A 693 10.65 -12.35 3.34
CA VAL A 693 9.61 -13.08 4.07
C VAL A 693 8.50 -12.10 4.44
N SER A 694 7.41 -12.12 3.69
CA SER A 694 6.30 -11.19 3.90
C SER A 694 5.46 -11.56 5.11
N ARG A 695 5.30 -12.87 5.37
CA ARG A 695 4.57 -13.36 6.56
C ARG A 695 5.07 -14.73 7.00
N VAL A 696 5.13 -14.94 8.31
CA VAL A 696 5.17 -16.26 8.93
C VAL A 696 4.07 -16.32 9.98
N ILE A 697 3.31 -17.42 10.01
CA ILE A 697 2.24 -17.63 11.01
C ILE A 697 2.26 -19.04 11.57
N ALA A 698 2.20 -19.18 12.89
CA ALA A 698 1.89 -20.43 13.56
C ALA A 698 0.40 -20.75 13.38
N SER A 699 0.08 -22.02 13.14
CA SER A 699 -1.32 -22.47 13.01
C SER A 699 -2.10 -22.26 14.31
N SER A 700 -3.39 -21.97 14.18
CA SER A 700 -4.36 -21.95 15.28
C SER A 700 -5.00 -23.30 15.55
N HIS A 701 -4.74 -24.32 14.72
CA HIS A 701 -5.36 -25.65 14.83
C HIS A 701 -4.37 -26.76 15.17
N LYS A 702 -3.10 -26.62 14.75
CA LYS A 702 -2.08 -27.65 14.96
C LYS A 702 -0.77 -27.02 15.44
N LYS A 703 -0.25 -27.46 16.58
CA LYS A 703 0.94 -26.91 17.23
C LYS A 703 2.18 -26.92 16.33
N GLU A 704 2.38 -28.00 15.56
CA GLU A 704 3.53 -28.25 14.70
C GLU A 704 3.43 -27.50 13.36
N ARG A 705 2.24 -26.99 13.01
CA ARG A 705 2.00 -26.36 11.71
C ARG A 705 2.41 -24.89 11.70
N VAL A 706 3.09 -24.52 10.63
CA VAL A 706 3.48 -23.16 10.33
C VAL A 706 3.34 -22.87 8.84
N TYR A 707 2.94 -21.66 8.50
CA TYR A 707 2.86 -21.17 7.13
C TYR A 707 3.86 -20.04 6.92
N ALA A 708 4.38 -19.92 5.69
CA ALA A 708 5.27 -18.84 5.30
C ALA A 708 4.95 -18.35 3.89
N THR A 709 5.07 -17.04 3.70
CA THR A 709 4.97 -16.41 2.38
C THR A 709 6.21 -15.57 2.09
N LEU A 710 6.60 -15.55 0.79
CA LEU A 710 7.69 -14.70 0.31
C LEU A 710 7.17 -13.75 -0.76
N ASN A 711 7.77 -12.58 -0.80
CA ASN A 711 7.45 -11.53 -1.76
C ASN A 711 8.70 -11.11 -2.54
N GLY A 712 8.65 -11.24 -3.86
CA GLY A 712 9.78 -10.97 -4.75
C GLY A 712 9.70 -9.66 -5.51
N TYR A 713 8.73 -8.77 -5.24
CA TYR A 713 8.55 -7.59 -6.08
C TYR A 713 9.78 -6.66 -6.12
N ARG A 714 10.59 -6.64 -5.02
CA ARG A 714 11.85 -5.88 -4.95
C ARG A 714 13.00 -6.46 -5.79
N TRP A 715 12.70 -7.50 -6.56
CA TRP A 715 13.57 -8.14 -7.56
C TRP A 715 12.87 -8.23 -8.92
N ASP A 716 11.72 -7.54 -9.10
CA ASP A 716 10.81 -7.70 -10.24
C ASP A 716 10.39 -9.16 -10.47
N ASN A 717 10.44 -9.97 -9.39
CA ASN A 717 9.98 -11.35 -9.37
C ASN A 717 8.56 -11.40 -8.82
N PHE A 718 7.59 -11.64 -9.69
CA PHE A 718 6.17 -11.66 -9.36
C PHE A 718 5.62 -13.07 -9.13
N GLU A 719 6.47 -14.07 -8.91
CA GLU A 719 6.04 -15.41 -8.56
C GLU A 719 5.31 -15.45 -7.22
N SER A 720 4.34 -16.35 -7.11
CA SER A 720 3.61 -16.57 -5.86
C SER A 720 4.32 -17.62 -5.02
N TYR A 721 4.75 -17.26 -3.82
CA TYR A 721 5.45 -18.15 -2.89
C TYR A 721 4.65 -18.32 -1.60
N ILE A 722 4.10 -19.52 -1.40
CA ILE A 722 3.34 -19.88 -0.19
C ILE A 722 3.77 -21.29 0.22
N TYR A 723 4.14 -21.45 1.46
CA TYR A 723 4.63 -22.71 2.01
C TYR A 723 3.89 -23.08 3.30
N MET A 724 3.73 -24.40 3.52
CA MET A 724 3.20 -24.98 4.74
C MET A 724 4.16 -26.07 5.24
N SER A 725 4.34 -26.13 6.54
CA SER A 725 5.05 -27.19 7.25
C SER A 725 4.16 -27.76 8.34
N ASP A 726 4.25 -29.05 8.59
CA ASP A 726 3.55 -29.78 9.67
C ASP A 726 4.52 -30.33 10.73
N ASP A 727 5.78 -29.87 10.74
CA ASP A 727 6.88 -30.34 11.59
C ASP A 727 7.76 -29.23 12.15
N TYR A 728 7.15 -28.09 12.52
CA TYR A 728 7.82 -26.88 13.04
C TYR A 728 8.80 -26.23 12.02
N GLY A 729 8.57 -26.44 10.72
CA GLY A 729 9.40 -25.88 9.66
C GLY A 729 10.63 -26.70 9.29
N GLN A 730 10.75 -27.94 9.75
CA GLN A 730 11.85 -28.82 9.33
C GLN A 730 11.74 -29.21 7.86
N THR A 731 10.51 -29.49 7.40
CA THR A 731 10.18 -29.70 5.99
C THR A 731 9.06 -28.77 5.54
N TRP A 732 9.14 -28.34 4.27
CA TRP A 732 8.19 -27.41 3.69
C TRP A 732 7.59 -27.94 2.40
N LYS A 733 6.29 -27.72 2.25
CA LYS A 733 5.55 -28.00 1.03
C LYS A 733 5.03 -26.70 0.44
N SER A 734 5.29 -26.46 -0.86
CA SER A 734 4.63 -25.37 -1.57
C SER A 734 3.15 -25.65 -1.71
N ILE A 735 2.33 -24.64 -1.38
CA ILE A 735 0.87 -24.65 -1.53
C ILE A 735 0.38 -23.50 -2.41
N ALA A 736 1.27 -22.87 -3.18
CA ALA A 736 0.92 -21.78 -4.11
C ALA A 736 0.28 -22.26 -5.42
N ASN A 737 0.13 -23.56 -5.60
CA ASN A 737 -0.35 -24.14 -6.86
C ASN A 737 -1.75 -23.62 -7.23
N GLY A 738 -1.86 -23.05 -8.43
CA GLY A 738 -3.12 -22.49 -8.93
C GLY A 738 -3.30 -20.99 -8.70
N ILE A 739 -2.47 -20.32 -7.87
CA ILE A 739 -2.45 -18.87 -7.80
C ILE A 739 -1.67 -18.31 -9.00
N PRO A 740 -2.26 -17.43 -9.81
CA PRO A 740 -1.54 -16.73 -10.87
C PRO A 740 -0.37 -15.93 -10.33
N ALA A 741 0.70 -15.76 -11.10
CA ALA A 741 1.89 -15.02 -10.67
C ALA A 741 1.50 -13.63 -10.15
N SER A 742 1.71 -13.43 -8.85
CA SER A 742 1.49 -12.19 -8.11
C SER A 742 2.24 -12.27 -6.78
N PRO A 743 3.05 -11.27 -6.39
CA PRO A 743 3.74 -11.27 -5.11
C PRO A 743 2.76 -11.46 -3.95
N VAL A 744 3.13 -12.32 -2.98
CA VAL A 744 2.27 -12.63 -1.84
C VAL A 744 2.67 -11.80 -0.64
N ASN A 745 1.72 -11.07 -0.06
CA ASN A 745 1.94 -10.19 1.09
C ASN A 745 1.57 -10.85 2.42
N VAL A 746 0.51 -11.66 2.42
CA VAL A 746 -0.06 -12.20 3.65
C VAL A 746 -0.76 -13.54 3.39
N ILE A 747 -0.65 -14.43 4.38
CA ILE A 747 -1.51 -15.62 4.52
C ILE A 747 -2.18 -15.58 5.88
N LYS A 748 -3.41 -16.09 5.95
CA LYS A 748 -4.19 -16.25 7.18
C LYS A 748 -4.92 -17.58 7.17
N GLU A 749 -4.74 -18.37 8.22
CA GLU A 749 -5.56 -19.55 8.51
C GLU A 749 -6.85 -19.11 9.17
N ASP A 750 -7.99 -19.66 8.74
CA ASP A 750 -9.26 -19.38 9.42
C ASP A 750 -9.23 -19.98 10.85
N PRO A 751 -9.59 -19.20 11.88
CA PRO A 751 -9.47 -19.65 13.27
C PRO A 751 -10.51 -20.68 13.70
N GLU A 752 -11.55 -20.93 12.90
CA GLU A 752 -12.63 -21.87 13.19
C GLU A 752 -12.60 -23.10 12.27
N ASN A 753 -11.96 -22.99 11.08
CA ASN A 753 -11.90 -24.08 10.10
C ASN A 753 -10.49 -24.22 9.52
N GLU A 754 -9.77 -25.29 9.91
CA GLU A 754 -8.40 -25.54 9.46
C GLU A 754 -8.24 -25.74 7.96
N SER A 755 -9.31 -26.11 7.25
CA SER A 755 -9.32 -26.31 5.80
C SER A 755 -9.35 -25.00 5.03
N VAL A 756 -9.70 -23.88 5.69
CA VAL A 756 -9.90 -22.59 5.06
C VAL A 756 -8.68 -21.69 5.27
N LEU A 757 -8.10 -21.25 4.16
CA LEU A 757 -6.98 -20.30 4.14
C LEU A 757 -7.33 -19.10 3.28
N TYR A 758 -6.82 -17.93 3.67
CA TYR A 758 -6.93 -16.69 2.91
C TYR A 758 -5.54 -16.17 2.57
N VAL A 759 -5.38 -15.62 1.37
CA VAL A 759 -4.13 -15.05 0.88
C VAL A 759 -4.38 -13.69 0.25
N GLY A 760 -3.55 -12.70 0.61
CA GLY A 760 -3.48 -11.40 -0.01
C GLY A 760 -2.22 -11.29 -0.89
N THR A 761 -2.42 -10.81 -2.12
CA THR A 761 -1.35 -10.59 -3.11
C THR A 761 -1.33 -9.14 -3.56
N ASP A 762 -0.34 -8.74 -4.38
CA ASP A 762 -0.33 -7.41 -5.01
C ASP A 762 -1.49 -7.21 -6.00
N ASN A 763 -2.25 -8.27 -6.30
CA ASN A 763 -3.36 -8.24 -7.24
C ASN A 763 -4.61 -8.94 -6.68
N GLY A 764 -5.06 -8.54 -5.48
CA GLY A 764 -6.28 -9.02 -4.85
C GLY A 764 -6.11 -10.18 -3.88
N ALA A 765 -7.24 -10.79 -3.49
CA ALA A 765 -7.31 -11.85 -2.50
C ALA A 765 -7.74 -13.19 -3.09
N TYR A 766 -7.34 -14.27 -2.41
CA TYR A 766 -7.71 -15.66 -2.73
C TYR A 766 -8.14 -16.39 -1.46
N ALA A 767 -9.05 -17.35 -1.64
CA ALA A 767 -9.46 -18.29 -0.61
C ALA A 767 -9.16 -19.72 -1.05
N SER A 768 -8.75 -20.56 -0.11
CA SER A 768 -8.70 -22.01 -0.26
C SER A 768 -9.67 -22.64 0.73
N LEU A 769 -10.36 -23.71 0.33
CA LEU A 769 -11.29 -24.48 1.17
C LEU A 769 -10.78 -25.89 1.44
N ASP A 770 -9.50 -26.17 1.12
CA ASP A 770 -8.90 -27.50 1.12
C ASP A 770 -7.42 -27.50 1.58
N MET A 771 -7.09 -26.60 2.53
CA MET A 771 -5.72 -26.41 3.06
C MET A 771 -4.69 -26.05 1.99
N GLY A 772 -5.04 -25.19 1.04
CA GLY A 772 -4.11 -24.71 0.01
C GLY A 772 -3.82 -25.68 -1.13
N LYS A 773 -4.62 -26.76 -1.29
CA LYS A 773 -4.51 -27.64 -2.47
C LYS A 773 -5.02 -26.94 -3.72
N THR A 774 -6.10 -26.15 -3.57
CA THR A 774 -6.65 -25.31 -4.64
C THR A 774 -6.96 -23.90 -4.11
N TRP A 775 -6.86 -22.91 -4.99
CA TRP A 775 -7.11 -21.51 -4.67
C TRP A 775 -8.14 -20.89 -5.62
N GLN A 776 -8.95 -20.01 -5.09
CA GLN A 776 -10.02 -19.35 -5.82
C GLN A 776 -9.95 -17.85 -5.58
N PRO A 777 -10.02 -17.00 -6.63
CA PRO A 777 -10.13 -15.55 -6.46
C PRO A 777 -11.32 -15.18 -5.59
N PHE A 778 -11.11 -14.35 -4.61
CA PHE A 778 -12.10 -13.84 -3.68
C PHE A 778 -12.18 -12.31 -3.85
N HIS A 779 -13.10 -11.84 -4.72
CA HIS A 779 -12.97 -10.49 -5.29
C HIS A 779 -14.30 -9.76 -5.49
N ASN A 780 -15.46 -10.36 -5.20
CA ASN A 780 -16.74 -9.68 -5.40
C ASN A 780 -16.80 -8.39 -4.57
N GLY A 781 -16.92 -7.23 -5.23
CA GLY A 781 -16.82 -5.91 -4.61
C GLY A 781 -15.39 -5.42 -4.34
N LEU A 782 -14.36 -6.27 -4.48
CA LEU A 782 -12.95 -5.93 -4.31
C LEU A 782 -12.28 -5.75 -5.68
N PRO A 783 -11.73 -4.56 -6.02
CA PRO A 783 -10.95 -4.37 -7.24
C PRO A 783 -9.60 -5.08 -7.18
N ASN A 784 -8.87 -5.11 -8.30
CA ASN A 784 -7.54 -5.72 -8.40
C ASN A 784 -6.47 -4.82 -7.75
N VAL A 785 -6.47 -4.74 -6.44
CA VAL A 785 -5.61 -3.91 -5.58
C VAL A 785 -4.73 -4.78 -4.70
N ALA A 786 -3.55 -4.28 -4.31
CA ALA A 786 -2.68 -4.97 -3.36
C ALA A 786 -3.36 -5.14 -1.99
N VAL A 787 -3.42 -6.38 -1.50
CA VAL A 787 -3.92 -6.74 -0.16
C VAL A 787 -2.71 -7.01 0.73
N HIS A 788 -2.44 -6.12 1.67
CA HIS A 788 -1.25 -6.17 2.52
C HIS A 788 -1.48 -6.95 3.82
N ASP A 789 -2.71 -6.90 4.35
CA ASP A 789 -3.00 -7.58 5.60
C ASP A 789 -4.42 -8.17 5.63
N ILE A 790 -4.59 -9.24 6.41
CA ILE A 790 -5.84 -9.98 6.55
C ILE A 790 -6.11 -10.25 8.02
N VAL A 791 -7.29 -9.88 8.49
CA VAL A 791 -7.77 -10.15 9.86
C VAL A 791 -9.11 -10.87 9.80
N VAL A 792 -9.24 -11.96 10.57
CA VAL A 792 -10.52 -12.62 10.83
C VAL A 792 -11.00 -12.20 12.20
N GLN A 793 -12.13 -11.52 12.27
CA GLN A 793 -12.81 -11.21 13.53
C GLN A 793 -13.76 -12.37 13.88
N LYS A 794 -13.36 -13.15 14.88
CA LYS A 794 -14.02 -14.44 15.21
C LYS A 794 -15.50 -14.33 15.57
N GLN A 795 -15.85 -13.38 16.44
CA GLN A 795 -17.23 -13.26 16.98
C GLN A 795 -18.23 -12.80 15.91
N ALA A 796 -17.83 -11.84 15.06
CA ALA A 796 -18.66 -11.34 13.98
C ALA A 796 -18.59 -12.23 12.73
N LYS A 797 -17.62 -13.15 12.66
CA LYS A 797 -17.33 -13.98 11.48
C LYS A 797 -17.06 -13.13 10.26
N ASP A 798 -16.35 -12.02 10.47
CA ASP A 798 -15.98 -11.07 9.44
C ASP A 798 -14.52 -11.26 9.01
N LEU A 799 -14.28 -11.30 7.71
CA LEU A 799 -12.95 -11.20 7.08
C LEU A 799 -12.71 -9.74 6.71
N LEU A 800 -11.60 -9.19 7.19
CA LEU A 800 -11.15 -7.84 6.89
C LEU A 800 -9.90 -7.90 6.02
N LEU A 801 -9.87 -7.12 4.95
CA LEU A 801 -8.74 -6.96 4.05
C LEU A 801 -8.22 -5.53 4.12
N GLY A 802 -6.98 -5.34 4.59
CA GLY A 802 -6.26 -4.08 4.51
C GLY A 802 -5.59 -3.94 3.16
N THR A 803 -6.06 -3.01 2.33
CA THR A 803 -5.54 -2.81 0.98
C THR A 803 -4.59 -1.61 0.91
N HIS A 804 -3.64 -1.69 0.00
CA HIS A 804 -2.71 -0.59 -0.23
C HIS A 804 -3.18 0.28 -1.42
N GLY A 805 -4.28 1.02 -1.19
CA GLY A 805 -4.82 1.93 -2.19
C GLY A 805 -6.35 2.02 -2.25
N ARG A 806 -7.09 1.10 -1.62
CA ARG A 806 -8.56 1.09 -1.63
C ARG A 806 -9.15 0.94 -0.21
N SER A 807 -8.45 1.42 0.81
CA SER A 807 -8.87 1.36 2.21
C SER A 807 -9.14 -0.07 2.71
N ILE A 808 -10.15 -0.27 3.55
CA ILE A 808 -10.44 -1.58 4.18
C ILE A 808 -11.73 -2.17 3.58
N TYR A 809 -11.68 -3.44 3.25
CA TYR A 809 -12.84 -4.23 2.81
C TYR A 809 -13.23 -5.26 3.87
N LYS A 810 -14.52 -5.55 3.93
CA LYS A 810 -15.11 -6.51 4.86
C LYS A 810 -16.07 -7.45 4.15
N ALA A 811 -15.98 -8.77 4.45
CA ALA A 811 -16.96 -9.78 4.03
C ALA A 811 -17.35 -10.66 5.20
N ASN A 812 -18.61 -11.10 5.26
CA ASN A 812 -19.02 -12.13 6.21
C ASN A 812 -18.63 -13.51 5.68
N ILE A 813 -17.95 -14.29 6.49
CA ILE A 813 -17.38 -15.60 6.12
C ILE A 813 -18.00 -16.77 6.90
N ALA A 814 -19.13 -16.54 7.57
CA ALA A 814 -19.79 -17.57 8.40
C ALA A 814 -20.02 -18.88 7.65
N VAL A 815 -20.35 -18.81 6.37
CA VAL A 815 -20.58 -20.01 5.54
C VAL A 815 -19.28 -20.72 5.17
N LEU A 816 -18.15 -20.00 5.01
CA LEU A 816 -16.86 -20.62 4.76
C LEU A 816 -16.32 -21.35 5.99
N GLN A 817 -16.65 -20.86 7.18
CA GLN A 817 -16.26 -21.52 8.43
C GLN A 817 -17.01 -22.84 8.70
N GLN A 818 -18.17 -23.03 8.08
CA GLN A 818 -18.98 -24.25 8.18
C GLN A 818 -18.65 -25.29 7.09
N VAL A 819 -17.92 -24.91 6.06
CA VAL A 819 -17.70 -25.78 4.88
C VAL A 819 -16.76 -26.94 5.20
N ASP A 820 -17.13 -28.12 4.72
CA ASP A 820 -16.29 -29.32 4.68
C ASP A 820 -16.45 -30.07 3.35
N ALA A 821 -15.69 -31.14 3.17
CA ALA A 821 -15.75 -31.96 1.97
C ALA A 821 -17.13 -32.61 1.72
N ALA A 822 -17.88 -32.91 2.80
CA ALA A 822 -19.22 -33.49 2.69
C ALA A 822 -20.23 -32.48 2.19
N ILE A 823 -20.16 -31.23 2.66
CA ILE A 823 -21.00 -30.10 2.19
C ILE A 823 -20.75 -29.82 0.70
N VAL A 824 -19.48 -29.72 0.31
CA VAL A 824 -19.08 -29.43 -1.10
C VAL A 824 -19.53 -30.56 -2.04
N ALA A 825 -19.64 -31.80 -1.54
CA ALA A 825 -20.06 -32.94 -2.34
C ALA A 825 -21.57 -33.00 -2.60
N LYS A 826 -22.42 -32.34 -1.77
CA LYS A 826 -23.87 -32.32 -1.92
C LYS A 826 -24.29 -31.52 -3.16
N ASP A 827 -25.35 -31.98 -3.83
CA ASP A 827 -25.92 -31.24 -4.97
C ASP A 827 -26.45 -29.86 -4.55
N VAL A 828 -27.03 -29.79 -3.34
CA VAL A 828 -27.42 -28.55 -2.67
C VAL A 828 -27.21 -28.69 -1.15
N HIS A 829 -26.80 -27.60 -0.51
CA HIS A 829 -26.71 -27.48 0.96
C HIS A 829 -27.17 -26.10 1.41
N VAL A 830 -28.09 -26.03 2.38
CA VAL A 830 -28.57 -24.77 2.96
C VAL A 830 -27.90 -24.60 4.33
N PHE A 831 -27.24 -23.45 4.50
CA PHE A 831 -26.55 -23.14 5.76
C PHE A 831 -27.53 -22.67 6.83
N ASP A 832 -27.18 -22.88 8.11
CA ASP A 832 -27.96 -22.41 9.22
C ASP A 832 -28.19 -20.90 9.19
N THR A 833 -29.40 -20.50 9.57
CA THR A 833 -29.77 -19.08 9.59
C THR A 833 -29.89 -18.54 11.01
N GLU A 834 -29.40 -17.32 11.23
CA GLU A 834 -29.70 -16.61 12.48
C GLU A 834 -31.17 -16.20 12.54
N SER A 835 -31.74 -16.10 13.75
CA SER A 835 -33.10 -15.61 13.98
C SER A 835 -33.28 -14.16 13.51
N VAL A 836 -34.52 -13.82 13.21
CA VAL A 836 -34.92 -12.46 12.79
C VAL A 836 -35.89 -11.89 13.83
N ARG A 837 -35.45 -10.80 14.49
CA ARG A 837 -36.32 -10.11 15.46
C ARG A 837 -37.43 -9.36 14.73
N SER A 838 -38.69 -9.75 15.00
CA SER A 838 -39.86 -9.05 14.47
C SER A 838 -39.95 -7.62 15.01
N ARG A 839 -40.27 -6.69 14.12
CA ARG A 839 -40.42 -5.27 14.47
C ARG A 839 -41.76 -4.71 13.99
N LEU A 840 -42.47 -3.97 14.85
CA LEU A 840 -43.69 -3.28 14.49
C LEU A 840 -43.50 -2.27 13.34
N SER A 841 -42.27 -1.77 13.19
CA SER A 841 -41.90 -0.80 12.13
C SER A 841 -41.74 -1.41 10.73
N TRP A 842 -41.79 -2.74 10.56
CA TRP A 842 -41.76 -3.36 9.24
C TRP A 842 -42.92 -2.90 8.37
N GLY A 843 -42.63 -2.54 7.12
CA GLY A 843 -43.62 -2.03 6.15
C GLY A 843 -44.16 -0.65 6.49
N THR A 844 -43.48 0.09 7.37
CA THR A 844 -43.90 1.46 7.73
C THR A 844 -42.82 2.48 7.38
N THR A 845 -43.20 3.71 7.19
CA THR A 845 -42.35 4.87 7.06
C THR A 845 -42.92 6.04 7.84
N TRP A 846 -42.09 6.96 8.30
CA TRP A 846 -42.54 8.17 8.98
C TRP A 846 -42.95 9.27 7.99
N SER A 847 -42.53 9.17 6.73
CA SER A 847 -42.84 10.11 5.67
C SER A 847 -43.24 9.38 4.39
N LYS A 848 -44.22 9.87 3.67
CA LYS A 848 -44.65 9.32 2.37
C LYS A 848 -43.58 9.41 1.27
N TRP A 849 -42.56 10.20 1.49
CA TRP A 849 -41.45 10.42 0.56
C TRP A 849 -40.25 9.47 0.79
N LEU A 850 -40.32 8.66 1.84
CA LEU A 850 -39.31 7.71 2.18
C LEU A 850 -39.79 6.28 1.93
N GLU A 851 -38.84 5.40 1.60
CA GLU A 851 -39.13 3.97 1.51
C GLU A 851 -39.53 3.38 2.85
N ALA A 852 -40.44 2.42 2.80
CA ALA A 852 -40.84 1.69 3.99
C ALA A 852 -39.69 0.81 4.49
N ARG A 853 -39.59 0.65 5.80
CA ARG A 853 -38.64 -0.28 6.42
C ARG A 853 -39.00 -1.73 6.07
N VAL A 854 -38.24 -2.34 5.20
CA VAL A 854 -38.37 -3.75 4.79
C VAL A 854 -37.29 -4.56 5.49
N PRO A 855 -37.62 -5.69 6.17
CA PRO A 855 -36.59 -6.57 6.69
C PRO A 855 -35.80 -7.20 5.54
N LYS A 856 -34.53 -7.50 5.78
CA LYS A 856 -33.67 -8.24 4.85
C LYS A 856 -33.03 -9.39 5.61
N LYS A 857 -33.26 -10.62 5.15
CA LYS A 857 -32.58 -11.81 5.64
C LYS A 857 -31.85 -12.48 4.48
N GLU A 858 -30.57 -12.65 4.63
CA GLU A 858 -29.72 -13.38 3.69
C GLU A 858 -29.81 -14.88 4.03
N ILE A 859 -30.19 -15.69 3.06
CA ILE A 859 -30.22 -17.14 3.12
C ILE A 859 -29.10 -17.65 2.24
N TYR A 860 -28.13 -18.29 2.85
CA TYR A 860 -26.97 -18.82 2.16
C TYR A 860 -27.17 -20.29 1.82
N PHE A 861 -26.78 -20.69 0.62
CA PHE A 861 -26.76 -22.09 0.22
C PHE A 861 -25.58 -22.38 -0.72
N HIS A 862 -25.08 -23.59 -0.69
CA HIS A 862 -24.10 -24.11 -1.63
C HIS A 862 -24.80 -24.92 -2.71
N ALA A 863 -24.41 -24.72 -3.97
CA ALA A 863 -24.86 -25.52 -5.11
C ALA A 863 -23.64 -26.12 -5.80
N LYS A 864 -23.60 -27.46 -5.96
CA LYS A 864 -22.52 -28.15 -6.65
C LYS A 864 -22.40 -27.75 -8.14
N LYS A 865 -23.53 -27.43 -8.74
CA LYS A 865 -23.65 -26.98 -10.15
C LYS A 865 -24.59 -25.80 -10.22
N GLY A 866 -24.29 -24.85 -11.07
CA GLY A 866 -25.19 -23.73 -11.36
C GLY A 866 -26.49 -24.20 -12.04
N GLY A 867 -27.55 -23.41 -11.89
CA GLY A 867 -28.85 -23.69 -12.50
C GLY A 867 -30.00 -22.94 -11.84
N ASN A 868 -31.20 -23.39 -12.11
CA ASN A 868 -32.43 -22.83 -11.51
C ASN A 868 -32.81 -23.61 -10.27
N PHE A 869 -32.98 -22.90 -9.15
CA PHE A 869 -33.40 -23.43 -7.87
C PHE A 869 -34.75 -22.86 -7.45
N THR A 870 -35.51 -23.62 -6.69
CA THR A 870 -36.73 -23.16 -6.03
C THR A 870 -36.46 -23.06 -4.54
N VAL A 871 -36.70 -21.87 -3.98
CA VAL A 871 -36.59 -21.61 -2.54
C VAL A 871 -38.01 -21.44 -1.99
N LYS A 872 -38.36 -22.22 -0.93
CA LYS A 872 -39.64 -22.15 -0.25
C LYS A 872 -39.47 -21.81 1.22
N VAL A 873 -40.37 -21.01 1.76
CA VAL A 873 -40.53 -20.73 3.15
C VAL A 873 -41.78 -21.42 3.64
N ILE A 874 -41.64 -22.43 4.48
CA ILE A 874 -42.73 -23.34 4.84
C ILE A 874 -43.01 -23.20 6.36
N ALA A 875 -44.29 -22.96 6.71
CA ALA A 875 -44.74 -22.91 8.09
C ALA A 875 -44.89 -24.31 8.67
N LYS A 876 -44.84 -24.46 10.00
CA LYS A 876 -44.98 -25.75 10.71
C LYS A 876 -46.26 -26.53 10.34
N ASN A 877 -47.36 -25.83 9.94
CA ASN A 877 -48.60 -26.44 9.46
C ASN A 877 -48.56 -26.85 7.98
N GLY A 878 -47.36 -26.82 7.34
CA GLY A 878 -47.13 -27.19 5.92
C GLY A 878 -47.59 -26.18 4.87
N VAL A 879 -47.93 -24.96 5.28
CA VAL A 879 -48.27 -23.89 4.30
C VAL A 879 -46.99 -23.25 3.78
N VAL A 880 -46.80 -23.24 2.44
CA VAL A 880 -45.74 -22.48 1.77
C VAL A 880 -46.12 -21.02 1.87
N MET A 881 -45.40 -20.25 2.72
CA MET A 881 -45.63 -18.85 3.01
C MET A 881 -45.05 -17.93 1.90
N ASN A 882 -43.96 -18.35 1.32
CA ASN A 882 -43.32 -17.70 0.15
C ASN A 882 -42.60 -18.74 -0.69
N GLU A 883 -42.51 -18.47 -2.02
CA GLU A 883 -41.77 -19.31 -2.95
C GLU A 883 -41.08 -18.39 -3.97
N ALA A 884 -39.81 -18.62 -4.24
CA ALA A 884 -39.03 -17.90 -5.22
C ALA A 884 -38.25 -18.86 -6.12
N LYS A 885 -38.09 -18.48 -7.41
CA LYS A 885 -37.13 -19.10 -8.32
C LYS A 885 -35.88 -18.28 -8.35
N VAL A 886 -34.75 -18.92 -8.11
CA VAL A 886 -33.43 -18.28 -8.01
C VAL A 886 -32.49 -18.95 -9.00
N THR A 887 -31.87 -18.18 -9.88
CA THR A 887 -30.72 -18.67 -10.66
C THR A 887 -29.48 -18.60 -9.78
N ALA A 888 -28.79 -19.70 -9.61
CA ALA A 888 -27.61 -19.83 -8.78
C ALA A 888 -26.40 -20.29 -9.60
N ASP A 889 -25.22 -19.87 -9.20
CA ASP A 889 -23.95 -20.37 -9.70
C ASP A 889 -23.50 -21.64 -8.96
N ALA A 890 -22.51 -22.34 -9.52
CA ALA A 890 -21.78 -23.34 -8.76
C ALA A 890 -20.98 -22.65 -7.62
N GLY A 891 -21.05 -23.18 -6.39
CA GLY A 891 -20.44 -22.62 -5.18
C GLY A 891 -21.48 -21.98 -4.26
N PHE A 892 -21.01 -20.96 -3.50
CA PHE A 892 -21.85 -20.28 -2.52
C PHE A 892 -22.78 -19.28 -3.19
N ASN A 893 -24.03 -19.24 -2.72
CA ASN A 893 -25.08 -18.36 -3.25
C ASN A 893 -25.87 -17.74 -2.09
N THR A 894 -26.46 -16.59 -2.36
CA THR A 894 -27.27 -15.86 -1.38
C THR A 894 -28.64 -15.55 -1.98
N TRP A 895 -29.70 -15.91 -1.26
CA TRP A 895 -31.03 -15.43 -1.54
C TRP A 895 -31.41 -14.35 -0.53
N ASN A 896 -31.69 -13.15 -1.02
CA ASN A 896 -32.16 -12.04 -0.20
C ASN A 896 -33.66 -12.15 0.00
N TYR A 897 -34.10 -12.46 1.23
CA TYR A 897 -35.49 -12.60 1.60
C TYR A 897 -35.96 -11.41 2.45
N ASP A 898 -37.06 -10.80 2.03
CA ASP A 898 -37.66 -9.65 2.71
C ASP A 898 -38.64 -10.07 3.83
N VAL A 899 -38.67 -11.34 4.20
CA VAL A 899 -39.53 -11.92 5.23
C VAL A 899 -41.03 -11.76 4.90
N SER A 900 -41.36 -11.55 3.63
CA SER A 900 -42.74 -11.34 3.18
C SER A 900 -43.53 -12.63 3.03
N VAL A 901 -44.85 -12.51 3.14
CA VAL A 901 -45.83 -13.57 2.94
C VAL A 901 -46.72 -13.22 1.75
N THR A 902 -46.92 -14.16 0.84
CA THR A 902 -47.84 -13.93 -0.27
C THR A 902 -49.30 -13.89 0.22
N GLU A 903 -50.17 -13.09 -0.44
CA GLU A 903 -51.57 -13.01 -0.02
C GLU A 903 -52.33 -14.38 -0.09
N LYS A 904 -51.95 -15.18 -1.09
CA LYS A 904 -52.47 -16.53 -1.25
C LYS A 904 -52.09 -17.45 -0.08
N ALA A 905 -50.84 -17.39 0.32
CA ALA A 905 -50.29 -18.14 1.45
C ALA A 905 -50.90 -17.69 2.78
N ARG A 906 -51.03 -16.36 2.95
CA ARG A 906 -51.71 -15.76 4.13
C ARG A 906 -53.09 -16.33 4.31
N LYS A 907 -53.93 -16.31 3.23
CA LYS A 907 -55.30 -16.86 3.30
C LYS A 907 -55.30 -18.34 3.67
N LYS A 908 -54.40 -19.15 3.12
CA LYS A 908 -54.25 -20.58 3.45
C LYS A 908 -53.82 -20.80 4.91
N TYR A 909 -52.88 -19.97 5.38
CA TYR A 909 -52.29 -20.05 6.73
C TYR A 909 -53.36 -19.76 7.81
N LEU A 910 -54.12 -18.64 7.64
CA LEU A 910 -55.19 -18.23 8.54
C LEU A 910 -56.38 -19.21 8.57
N LYS A 911 -56.61 -20.00 7.52
CA LYS A 911 -57.58 -21.09 7.55
C LYS A 911 -57.15 -22.31 8.39
N LYS A 912 -55.86 -22.50 8.57
CA LYS A 912 -55.27 -23.61 9.34
C LYS A 912 -54.91 -23.22 10.77
N ASP A 913 -54.88 -21.93 11.07
CA ASP A 913 -54.59 -21.38 12.39
C ASP A 913 -55.44 -20.14 12.63
N GLU A 914 -56.63 -20.39 13.26
CA GLU A 914 -57.65 -19.37 13.51
C GLU A 914 -57.20 -18.30 14.52
N ASN A 915 -56.19 -18.61 15.35
CA ASN A 915 -55.61 -17.68 16.35
C ASN A 915 -54.50 -16.78 15.76
N ALA A 916 -54.05 -17.07 14.57
CA ALA A 916 -52.97 -16.29 13.92
C ALA A 916 -53.50 -15.00 13.29
N THR A 917 -52.67 -13.96 13.34
CA THR A 917 -52.93 -12.69 12.65
C THR A 917 -51.76 -12.30 11.80
N ILE A 918 -52.01 -11.99 10.54
CA ILE A 918 -50.99 -11.43 9.61
C ILE A 918 -51.61 -10.16 8.98
N PRO A 919 -51.44 -9.00 9.65
CA PRO A 919 -52.01 -7.74 9.17
C PRO A 919 -51.31 -7.20 7.93
N LYS A 920 -52.07 -6.54 7.07
CA LYS A 920 -51.50 -5.79 5.94
C LYS A 920 -50.78 -4.55 6.49
N LYS A 921 -49.54 -4.35 6.11
CA LYS A 921 -48.73 -3.20 6.53
C LYS A 921 -49.00 -1.98 5.59
N LYS A 922 -48.47 -0.79 5.98
CA LYS A 922 -48.68 0.47 5.22
C LYS A 922 -48.13 0.40 3.78
N ASN A 923 -47.01 -0.34 3.57
CA ASN A 923 -46.45 -0.61 2.22
C ASN A 923 -47.23 -1.64 1.39
N GLY A 924 -48.32 -2.16 1.91
CA GLY A 924 -49.13 -3.17 1.22
C GLY A 924 -48.70 -4.61 1.40
N ALA A 925 -47.55 -4.87 1.99
CA ALA A 925 -46.98 -6.19 2.22
C ALA A 925 -47.51 -6.86 3.49
N TYR A 926 -47.37 -8.19 3.54
CA TYR A 926 -47.56 -9.04 4.73
C TYR A 926 -46.24 -9.65 5.12
N TYR A 927 -45.96 -9.74 6.39
CA TYR A 927 -44.71 -10.30 6.93
C TYR A 927 -44.99 -11.53 7.81
N LEU A 928 -43.99 -12.44 7.87
CA LEU A 928 -44.06 -13.63 8.70
C LEU A 928 -44.33 -13.27 10.16
N PRO A 929 -45.35 -13.89 10.82
CA PRO A 929 -45.50 -13.74 12.26
C PRO A 929 -44.36 -14.46 13.01
N LYS A 930 -44.31 -14.24 14.33
CA LYS A 930 -43.37 -14.98 15.21
C LYS A 930 -43.58 -16.47 15.07
N GLY A 931 -42.50 -17.22 15.00
CA GLY A 931 -42.53 -18.65 14.85
C GLY A 931 -41.32 -19.22 14.11
N THR A 932 -41.27 -20.53 13.98
CA THR A 932 -40.21 -21.24 13.21
C THR A 932 -40.76 -21.64 11.86
N TYR A 933 -39.97 -21.39 10.82
CA TYR A 933 -40.28 -21.71 9.43
C TYR A 933 -39.15 -22.54 8.85
N THR A 934 -39.45 -23.48 7.96
CA THR A 934 -38.42 -24.22 7.23
C THR A 934 -38.13 -23.51 5.91
N ILE A 935 -36.85 -23.18 5.67
CA ILE A 935 -36.34 -22.73 4.36
C ILE A 935 -35.91 -23.99 3.62
N GLU A 936 -36.60 -24.33 2.54
CA GLU A 936 -36.27 -25.44 1.64
C GLU A 936 -35.69 -24.90 0.32
N VAL A 937 -34.53 -25.40 -0.08
CA VAL A 937 -33.92 -25.10 -1.39
C VAL A 937 -33.84 -26.38 -2.19
N SER A 938 -34.40 -26.39 -3.39
CA SER A 938 -34.42 -27.56 -4.29
C SER A 938 -33.96 -27.18 -5.70
N GLY A 939 -33.09 -28.01 -6.30
CA GLY A 939 -32.59 -27.82 -7.67
C GLY A 939 -31.55 -28.87 -8.03
N ASN A 940 -31.31 -29.07 -9.30
CA ASN A 940 -30.28 -30.02 -9.82
C ASN A 940 -30.41 -31.47 -9.29
N GLY A 941 -31.63 -31.88 -8.89
CA GLY A 941 -31.90 -33.19 -8.33
C GLY A 941 -31.71 -33.33 -6.82
N GLY A 942 -31.19 -32.28 -6.16
CA GLY A 942 -31.01 -32.21 -4.70
C GLY A 942 -32.05 -31.32 -4.00
N THR A 943 -32.25 -31.56 -2.71
CA THR A 943 -33.06 -30.73 -1.80
C THR A 943 -32.43 -30.74 -0.43
N ASP A 944 -32.33 -29.57 0.19
CA ASP A 944 -31.87 -29.40 1.57
C ASP A 944 -32.65 -28.26 2.25
N SER A 945 -32.63 -28.22 3.57
CA SER A 945 -33.43 -27.25 4.32
C SER A 945 -32.78 -26.88 5.66
N THR A 946 -33.14 -25.70 6.16
CA THR A 946 -32.77 -25.16 7.48
C THR A 946 -33.95 -24.41 8.10
N ASP A 947 -33.89 -24.14 9.37
CA ASP A 947 -34.92 -23.40 10.10
C ASP A 947 -34.64 -21.88 10.07
N LEU A 948 -35.71 -21.10 9.88
CA LEU A 948 -35.74 -19.65 10.08
C LEU A 948 -36.65 -19.32 11.27
N VAL A 949 -36.08 -18.74 12.31
CA VAL A 949 -36.83 -18.30 13.49
C VAL A 949 -37.14 -16.81 13.40
N ILE A 950 -38.44 -16.47 13.54
CA ILE A 950 -38.91 -15.07 13.70
C ILE A 950 -39.26 -14.90 15.18
N GLU A 951 -38.49 -14.05 15.91
CA GLU A 951 -38.62 -13.77 17.33
C GLU A 951 -39.54 -12.61 17.67
#